data_006b20aacdc6517c195940c4aa93315a
#
_entry.id   006b20aacdc6517c195940c4aa93315a
#
_cell.length_a   1.000
_cell.length_b   1.000
_cell.length_c   1.000
_cell.angle_alpha   90.00
_cell.angle_beta   90.00
_cell.angle_gamma   90.00
#
_symmetry.space_group_name_H-M   'P 1'
#
loop_
_entity.id
_entity.type
_entity.pdbx_description
1 polymer ?
#
loop_
_entity_poly.entity_id
_entity_poly.type
_entity_poly.pdbx_seq_one_letter_code
_entity_poly.pdbx_strand_id
1 'polypeptide(L)'
;MIRFEDYQMDSASMGEENPIADIFNIEYIHAGYEVTDRVPEDEKEHLGKGMIKTILPYTIQDNFDRVRKLRIFKAIVLENEYLKATFLPELGGRLWSLFDKEANKELLYVNPVFQPANLAIRPPWLSGGVEFNVGSKGHNPLTCDPMFARIAKTADGEEVLQIYEWERIRKAVYGINAYLPKGSKVLYIKDTVENLTDDDKFMYWWSNIAVPETPDTRVVVPTDISTHSLYEDGHYIVDKVNVPTVHGIDMSYPQNINRSMDFFYTIPKDSDERWIAAIEKDGVGLAQMSTLEMKGRKLFVWGQSQGGKNWGKYLSDGSSSYIEIQAGLAYTQLEHLPMKAGETWEWTEGYCGVKCDPEKVFSADWSTAVNEVSEKLHKVLEKPTFNESLQSKVPTEFVDFEVLANGSGFGALEELSKGAKISQKYDFYPDSLNEKQAGWKTLCEKRFLPKINTNEHPISYVTGAEWETRLKKSLETAGGNHWYTYYQLGIVQYALEKYDEAKVSFELSVKAEENAWGYRNLAMMAKAEKDFEAAAKLITKAIELQTDSINLYLDFAACYIAAGWFEQYIKAFETLPTFAKQRGRMRLYLALALIGIKQYRKATEIINKDFTMDDIREGEVSLSHIWVELYTEIVKLENPELTSEQARLICEQKYPLPTELDFRMH
;
A
#
# COMPACT_ATOMS: atom_id res chain seq x y z
N MET A 1 11.13 -20.33 -20.74
CA MET A 1 12.46 -19.62 -20.80
C MET A 1 12.33 -18.32 -20.03
N ILE A 2 13.23 -18.09 -19.10
CA ILE A 2 13.31 -16.85 -18.31
C ILE A 2 14.43 -15.97 -18.88
N ARG A 3 14.17 -14.67 -19.06
CA ARG A 3 15.15 -13.71 -19.58
C ARG A 3 14.88 -12.29 -19.10
N PHE A 4 15.88 -11.41 -19.26
CA PHE A 4 15.70 -9.97 -19.09
C PHE A 4 15.21 -9.31 -20.38
N GLU A 5 14.36 -8.30 -20.20
CA GLU A 5 13.98 -7.34 -21.24
C GLU A 5 14.03 -5.90 -20.68
N ASP A 6 14.31 -4.94 -21.54
CA ASP A 6 14.17 -3.52 -21.19
C ASP A 6 12.69 -3.12 -21.35
N TYR A 7 12.08 -2.67 -20.26
CA TYR A 7 10.70 -2.20 -20.24
C TYR A 7 10.66 -0.66 -20.11
N GLN A 8 10.16 0.00 -21.14
CA GLN A 8 10.08 1.46 -21.19
C GLN A 8 8.74 1.95 -20.69
N MET A 9 8.73 2.93 -19.79
CA MET A 9 7.51 3.51 -19.24
C MET A 9 7.75 4.97 -18.84
N ASP A 10 6.81 5.86 -19.20
CA ASP A 10 6.81 7.23 -18.71
C ASP A 10 6.58 7.23 -17.20
N SER A 11 7.53 7.80 -16.48
CA SER A 11 7.62 7.63 -15.02
C SER A 11 7.79 8.96 -14.31
N ALA A 12 6.99 9.19 -13.29
CA ALA A 12 7.22 10.24 -12.31
C ALA A 12 8.42 9.88 -11.41
N SER A 13 9.03 10.88 -10.80
CA SER A 13 10.12 10.67 -9.84
C SER A 13 9.55 10.23 -8.49
N MET A 14 10.26 9.32 -7.82
CA MET A 14 10.02 9.00 -6.40
C MET A 14 10.44 10.14 -5.46
N GLY A 15 11.23 11.10 -5.96
CA GLY A 15 11.83 12.14 -5.14
C GLY A 15 12.92 11.62 -4.21
N GLU A 16 13.38 12.49 -3.32
CA GLU A 16 14.30 12.11 -2.25
C GLU A 16 13.59 11.30 -1.18
N GLU A 17 14.32 10.39 -0.51
CA GLU A 17 13.74 9.63 0.60
C GLU A 17 13.34 10.57 1.75
N ASN A 18 12.18 10.32 2.34
CA ASN A 18 11.75 11.01 3.54
C ASN A 18 12.55 10.47 4.72
N PRO A 19 13.37 11.30 5.40
CA PRO A 19 14.22 10.85 6.51
C PRO A 19 13.46 10.68 7.82
N ILE A 20 12.18 11.02 7.85
CA ILE A 20 11.39 11.06 9.07
C ILE A 20 10.96 9.68 9.53
N ALA A 21 11.19 9.36 10.81
CA ALA A 21 10.63 8.19 11.43
C ALA A 21 9.12 8.34 11.64
N ASP A 22 8.36 7.30 11.31
CA ASP A 22 6.91 7.26 11.58
C ASP A 22 6.66 6.99 13.06
N ILE A 23 6.54 8.07 13.83
CA ILE A 23 6.14 8.05 15.23
C ILE A 23 4.71 8.55 15.44
N PHE A 24 3.89 8.45 14.40
CA PHE A 24 2.45 8.66 14.47
C PHE A 24 1.74 7.34 14.75
N ASN A 25 0.65 7.45 15.50
CA ASN A 25 -0.32 6.38 15.55
C ASN A 25 -1.15 6.43 14.25
N ILE A 26 -1.09 5.36 13.47
CA ILE A 26 -1.89 5.20 12.24
C ILE A 26 -3.29 4.63 12.49
N GLU A 27 -3.81 4.71 13.71
CA GLU A 27 -5.16 4.23 14.07
C GLU A 27 -6.25 4.83 13.17
N TYR A 28 -6.05 6.04 12.62
CA TYR A 28 -6.99 6.64 11.68
C TYR A 28 -7.16 5.84 10.37
N ILE A 29 -6.18 5.00 10.01
CA ILE A 29 -6.27 4.10 8.86
C ILE A 29 -7.12 2.87 9.19
N HIS A 30 -7.28 2.58 10.47
CA HIS A 30 -8.05 1.47 10.99
C HIS A 30 -9.35 2.01 11.60
N ALA A 31 -10.17 2.69 10.77
CA ALA A 31 -11.51 3.12 11.21
C ALA A 31 -12.25 1.96 11.89
N GLY A 32 -13.01 2.28 12.92
CA GLY A 32 -13.85 1.30 13.59
C GLY A 32 -14.83 0.67 12.63
N TYR A 33 -15.30 -0.53 12.93
CA TYR A 33 -16.32 -1.20 12.13
C TYR A 33 -17.43 -1.75 13.02
N GLU A 34 -18.63 -1.72 12.49
CA GLU A 34 -19.81 -2.38 13.04
C GLU A 34 -20.11 -3.61 12.18
N VAL A 35 -20.28 -4.75 12.81
CA VAL A 35 -20.56 -6.02 12.13
C VAL A 35 -21.99 -6.41 12.38
N THR A 36 -22.79 -6.58 11.32
CA THR A 36 -24.19 -6.98 11.44
C THR A 36 -24.33 -8.45 11.87
N ASP A 37 -25.52 -8.81 12.37
CA ASP A 37 -25.83 -10.19 12.76
C ASP A 37 -25.90 -11.16 11.58
N ARG A 38 -25.89 -10.67 10.34
CA ARG A 38 -25.88 -11.48 9.13
C ARG A 38 -24.50 -12.09 8.83
N VAL A 39 -23.44 -11.55 9.41
CA VAL A 39 -22.08 -12.11 9.28
C VAL A 39 -21.94 -13.27 10.27
N PRO A 40 -21.57 -14.50 9.81
CA PRO A 40 -21.39 -15.66 10.68
C PRO A 40 -20.28 -15.44 11.73
N GLU A 41 -20.41 -16.05 12.91
CA GLU A 41 -19.48 -15.88 14.03
C GLU A 41 -18.05 -16.33 13.68
N ASP A 42 -17.90 -17.39 12.89
CA ASP A 42 -16.60 -17.90 12.45
C ASP A 42 -15.91 -17.00 11.41
N GLU A 43 -16.64 -16.10 10.75
CA GLU A 43 -16.08 -15.07 9.90
C GLU A 43 -15.75 -13.77 10.68
N LYS A 44 -16.23 -13.64 11.93
CA LYS A 44 -15.91 -12.50 12.81
C LYS A 44 -14.64 -12.72 13.63
N GLU A 45 -14.17 -13.96 13.79
CA GLU A 45 -13.13 -14.33 14.74
C GLU A 45 -11.85 -13.50 14.65
N HIS A 46 -11.43 -13.15 13.42
CA HIS A 46 -10.16 -12.44 13.17
C HIS A 46 -10.35 -10.98 12.72
N LEU A 47 -11.59 -10.49 12.64
CA LEU A 47 -11.85 -9.10 12.26
C LEU A 47 -11.16 -8.12 13.21
N GLY A 48 -10.39 -7.18 12.66
CA GLY A 48 -9.69 -6.14 13.41
C GLY A 48 -8.50 -6.59 14.23
N LYS A 49 -8.19 -7.88 14.26
CA LYS A 49 -7.00 -8.38 14.95
C LYS A 49 -5.73 -8.12 14.15
N GLY A 50 -4.61 -7.93 14.83
CA GLY A 50 -3.30 -7.82 14.20
C GLY A 50 -3.04 -6.51 13.45
N MET A 51 -3.85 -5.48 13.65
CA MET A 51 -3.61 -4.16 13.07
C MET A 51 -2.30 -3.57 13.58
N ILE A 52 -1.55 -2.90 12.71
CA ILE A 52 -0.28 -2.24 13.06
C ILE A 52 -0.54 -0.82 13.55
N LYS A 53 0.33 -0.30 14.41
CA LYS A 53 0.23 1.06 14.95
C LYS A 53 1.20 2.04 14.29
N THR A 54 2.23 1.53 13.63
CA THR A 54 3.26 2.30 12.95
C THR A 54 3.84 1.49 11.80
N ILE A 55 4.35 2.15 10.78
CA ILE A 55 5.08 1.50 9.68
C ILE A 55 6.56 1.28 10.02
N LEU A 56 7.03 1.68 11.20
CA LEU A 56 8.42 1.42 11.60
C LEU A 56 8.77 -0.07 11.45
N PRO A 57 9.93 -0.40 10.91
CA PRO A 57 11.09 0.47 10.65
C PRO A 57 11.16 1.07 9.22
N TYR A 58 10.09 1.05 8.45
CA TYR A 58 10.06 1.72 7.16
C TYR A 58 9.95 3.23 7.31
N THR A 59 10.47 3.98 6.32
CA THR A 59 10.23 5.41 6.15
C THR A 59 9.05 5.64 5.21
N ILE A 60 8.35 6.73 5.38
CA ILE A 60 7.34 7.20 4.43
C ILE A 60 8.05 7.65 3.15
N GLN A 61 7.48 7.33 1.98
CA GLN A 61 7.99 7.79 0.68
C GLN A 61 6.91 8.62 -0.03
N ASP A 62 6.84 9.90 0.33
CA ASP A 62 5.80 10.84 -0.11
C ASP A 62 6.35 12.06 -0.88
N ASN A 63 7.65 12.04 -1.22
CA ASN A 63 8.30 13.13 -1.95
C ASN A 63 8.20 13.00 -3.48
N PHE A 64 7.43 12.03 -3.98
CA PHE A 64 7.19 11.83 -5.41
C PHE A 64 6.53 13.06 -6.05
N ASP A 65 6.76 13.20 -7.36
CA ASP A 65 6.17 14.25 -8.19
C ASP A 65 5.17 13.66 -9.22
N ARG A 66 4.69 14.51 -10.11
CA ARG A 66 3.82 14.14 -11.22
C ARG A 66 4.42 14.50 -12.60
N VAL A 67 5.72 14.79 -12.62
CA VAL A 67 6.44 15.14 -13.85
C VAL A 67 7.07 13.87 -14.43
N ARG A 68 6.47 13.35 -15.48
CA ARG A 68 6.85 12.08 -16.10
C ARG A 68 7.97 12.26 -17.12
N LYS A 69 8.90 11.31 -17.09
CA LYS A 69 9.99 11.17 -18.07
C LYS A 69 10.14 9.69 -18.40
N LEU A 70 10.59 9.41 -19.63
CA LEU A 70 10.86 8.03 -20.04
C LEU A 70 11.91 7.40 -19.10
N ARG A 71 11.56 6.27 -18.50
CA ARG A 71 12.44 5.43 -17.69
C ARG A 71 12.48 4.01 -18.26
N ILE A 72 13.62 3.35 -18.14
CA ILE A 72 13.80 1.96 -18.51
C ILE A 72 13.90 1.14 -17.22
N PHE A 73 13.03 0.16 -17.09
CA PHE A 73 13.06 -0.85 -16.03
C PHE A 73 13.64 -2.14 -16.56
N LYS A 74 14.36 -2.88 -15.72
CA LYS A 74 14.82 -4.23 -16.04
C LYS A 74 13.70 -5.22 -15.70
N ALA A 75 12.98 -5.66 -16.70
CA ALA A 75 11.92 -6.64 -16.56
C ALA A 75 12.47 -8.07 -16.66
N ILE A 76 11.87 -8.99 -15.91
CA ILE A 76 12.10 -10.43 -16.03
C ILE A 76 10.89 -11.03 -16.73
N VAL A 77 11.12 -11.74 -17.82
CA VAL A 77 10.06 -12.30 -18.67
C VAL A 77 10.10 -13.82 -18.62
N LEU A 78 8.95 -14.42 -18.28
CA LEU A 78 8.68 -15.84 -18.43
C LEU A 78 7.82 -16.02 -19.69
N GLU A 79 8.23 -16.87 -20.60
CA GLU A 79 7.51 -17.02 -21.87
C GLU A 79 7.49 -18.45 -22.36
N ASN A 80 6.33 -18.89 -22.83
CA ASN A 80 6.12 -20.13 -23.58
C ASN A 80 5.32 -19.85 -24.86
N GLU A 81 4.80 -20.87 -25.50
CA GLU A 81 4.02 -20.75 -26.75
C GLU A 81 2.67 -20.04 -26.56
N TYR A 82 2.11 -20.01 -25.34
CA TYR A 82 0.77 -19.48 -25.04
C TYR A 82 0.79 -18.15 -24.31
N LEU A 83 1.70 -18.00 -23.36
CA LEU A 83 1.72 -16.84 -22.46
C LEU A 83 3.08 -16.13 -22.46
N LYS A 84 3.04 -14.82 -22.27
CA LYS A 84 4.19 -13.99 -21.91
C LYS A 84 3.87 -13.25 -20.60
N ALA A 85 4.56 -13.59 -19.51
CA ALA A 85 4.46 -12.96 -18.20
C ALA A 85 5.66 -12.06 -17.96
N THR A 86 5.43 -10.81 -17.58
CA THR A 86 6.48 -9.80 -17.34
C THR A 86 6.46 -9.35 -15.90
N PHE A 87 7.57 -9.49 -15.19
CA PHE A 87 7.74 -9.07 -13.80
C PHE A 87 8.67 -7.88 -13.70
N LEU A 88 8.39 -6.97 -12.76
CA LEU A 88 9.21 -5.79 -12.45
C LEU A 88 9.81 -5.91 -11.03
N PRO A 89 11.03 -6.46 -10.88
CA PRO A 89 11.65 -6.62 -9.56
C PRO A 89 11.88 -5.31 -8.81
N GLU A 90 12.12 -4.20 -9.52
CA GLU A 90 12.30 -2.87 -8.94
C GLU A 90 11.01 -2.28 -8.33
N LEU A 91 9.85 -2.84 -8.66
CA LEU A 91 8.53 -2.37 -8.25
C LEU A 91 7.78 -3.46 -7.47
N GLY A 92 8.32 -3.87 -6.33
CA GLY A 92 7.72 -4.83 -5.42
C GLY A 92 7.60 -6.25 -6.00
N GLY A 93 8.38 -6.59 -7.03
CA GLY A 93 8.28 -7.89 -7.70
C GLY A 93 6.98 -8.10 -8.48
N ARG A 94 6.28 -7.03 -8.81
CA ARG A 94 4.94 -7.04 -9.43
C ARG A 94 4.90 -7.83 -10.74
N LEU A 95 3.93 -8.73 -10.92
CA LEU A 95 3.57 -9.27 -12.23
C LEU A 95 2.87 -8.14 -13.01
N TRP A 96 3.60 -7.50 -13.91
CA TRP A 96 3.17 -6.28 -14.57
C TRP A 96 2.25 -6.51 -15.77
N SER A 97 2.53 -7.58 -16.54
CA SER A 97 1.80 -7.93 -17.76
C SER A 97 1.67 -9.43 -17.85
N LEU A 98 0.52 -9.90 -18.32
CA LEU A 98 0.26 -11.28 -18.70
C LEU A 98 -0.44 -11.29 -20.06
N PHE A 99 0.32 -11.52 -21.11
CA PHE A 99 -0.18 -11.50 -22.49
C PHE A 99 -0.54 -12.90 -22.95
N ASP A 100 -1.79 -13.08 -23.37
CA ASP A 100 -2.29 -14.31 -24.03
C ASP A 100 -2.05 -14.23 -25.53
N LYS A 101 -1.20 -15.11 -26.06
CA LYS A 101 -0.81 -15.14 -27.46
C LYS A 101 -1.88 -15.73 -28.38
N GLU A 102 -2.72 -16.64 -27.87
CA GLU A 102 -3.82 -17.19 -28.65
C GLU A 102 -4.94 -16.18 -28.83
N ALA A 103 -5.30 -15.50 -27.77
CA ALA A 103 -6.29 -14.42 -27.80
C ALA A 103 -5.71 -13.12 -28.41
N ASN A 104 -4.38 -13.00 -28.51
CA ASN A 104 -3.65 -11.78 -28.86
C ASN A 104 -4.10 -10.61 -27.97
N LYS A 105 -4.11 -10.82 -26.64
CA LYS A 105 -4.72 -9.90 -25.68
C LYS A 105 -3.90 -9.79 -24.41
N GLU A 106 -3.76 -8.57 -23.89
CA GLU A 106 -3.29 -8.32 -22.54
C GLU A 106 -4.41 -8.65 -21.55
N LEU A 107 -4.14 -9.50 -20.58
CA LEU A 107 -5.11 -9.98 -19.59
C LEU A 107 -5.19 -9.10 -18.36
N LEU A 108 -4.09 -8.42 -18.03
CA LEU A 108 -4.00 -7.51 -16.89
C LEU A 108 -4.20 -6.06 -17.34
N TYR A 109 -4.57 -5.20 -16.43
CA TYR A 109 -4.44 -3.77 -16.65
C TYR A 109 -2.96 -3.39 -16.51
N VAL A 110 -2.34 -3.05 -17.63
CA VAL A 110 -0.98 -2.48 -17.68
C VAL A 110 -1.11 -0.97 -17.66
N ASN A 111 -0.77 -0.35 -16.53
CA ASN A 111 -0.78 1.10 -16.44
C ASN A 111 0.24 1.70 -17.43
N PRO A 112 -0.16 2.63 -18.32
CA PRO A 112 0.76 3.24 -19.29
C PRO A 112 1.87 4.06 -18.65
N VAL A 113 1.77 4.38 -17.35
CA VAL A 113 2.71 5.23 -16.64
C VAL A 113 3.06 4.70 -15.26
N PHE A 114 4.27 4.98 -14.80
CA PHE A 114 4.59 4.89 -13.38
C PHE A 114 4.22 6.20 -12.70
N GLN A 115 3.11 6.20 -11.98
CA GLN A 115 2.65 7.33 -11.20
C GLN A 115 2.46 6.93 -9.75
N PRO A 116 3.42 7.24 -8.87
CA PRO A 116 3.27 7.00 -7.44
C PRO A 116 2.12 7.83 -6.85
N ALA A 117 1.43 7.26 -5.86
CA ALA A 117 0.34 7.91 -5.17
C ALA A 117 0.28 7.47 -3.70
N ASN A 118 -0.43 8.24 -2.86
CA ASN A 118 -0.50 8.02 -1.43
C ASN A 118 -1.71 7.12 -1.06
N LEU A 119 -1.69 5.85 -1.46
CA LEU A 119 -2.75 4.89 -1.22
C LEU A 119 -2.37 3.79 -0.22
N ALA A 120 -1.10 3.46 -0.10
CA ALA A 120 -0.63 2.48 0.86
C ALA A 120 -0.53 3.04 2.29
N ILE A 121 -0.50 2.17 3.31
CA ILE A 121 -0.16 2.57 4.68
C ILE A 121 1.22 3.24 4.70
N ARG A 122 2.19 2.65 3.99
CA ARG A 122 3.44 3.29 3.60
C ARG A 122 3.32 3.70 2.14
N PRO A 123 3.14 4.99 1.81
CA PRO A 123 3.29 5.42 0.42
C PRO A 123 4.75 5.23 -0.04
N PRO A 124 5.01 5.10 -1.33
CA PRO A 124 4.09 5.22 -2.46
C PRO A 124 3.41 3.91 -2.84
N TRP A 125 2.37 4.01 -3.62
CA TRP A 125 1.71 2.91 -4.31
C TRP A 125 1.53 3.24 -5.80
N LEU A 126 1.44 2.23 -6.66
CA LEU A 126 1.10 2.37 -8.07
C LEU A 126 0.02 1.38 -8.48
N SER A 127 -0.80 1.75 -9.47
CA SER A 127 -1.82 0.86 -10.02
C SER A 127 -1.28 0.04 -11.19
N GLY A 128 -1.92 -1.10 -11.48
CA GLY A 128 -1.62 -1.99 -12.60
C GLY A 128 -0.91 -3.28 -12.21
N GLY A 129 -1.07 -4.31 -13.03
CA GLY A 129 -0.49 -5.64 -12.82
C GLY A 129 -1.06 -6.39 -11.62
N VAL A 130 -0.31 -7.35 -11.08
CA VAL A 130 -0.62 -8.08 -9.84
C VAL A 130 0.35 -7.67 -8.75
N GLU A 131 -0.18 -7.16 -7.65
CA GLU A 131 0.55 -6.84 -6.43
C GLU A 131 0.34 -7.93 -5.38
N PHE A 132 1.41 -8.36 -4.74
CA PHE A 132 1.38 -9.38 -3.69
C PHE A 132 1.52 -8.71 -2.32
N ASN A 133 0.42 -8.65 -1.57
CA ASN A 133 0.32 -7.90 -0.32
C ASN A 133 0.50 -8.79 0.89
N VAL A 134 1.58 -8.60 1.62
CA VAL A 134 1.96 -9.38 2.80
C VAL A 134 2.01 -8.52 4.07
N GLY A 135 1.75 -9.13 5.20
CA GLY A 135 2.05 -8.61 6.53
C GLY A 135 0.96 -7.76 7.15
N SER A 136 0.40 -6.79 6.46
CA SER A 136 -0.58 -5.84 7.00
C SER A 136 -1.69 -5.51 6.01
N LYS A 137 -2.85 -5.14 6.54
CA LYS A 137 -4.02 -4.71 5.74
C LYS A 137 -3.61 -3.69 4.68
N GLY A 138 -4.17 -3.85 3.49
CA GLY A 138 -3.94 -2.96 2.34
C GLY A 138 -2.73 -3.37 1.52
N HIS A 139 -1.98 -2.38 1.07
CA HIS A 139 -0.88 -2.59 0.14
C HIS A 139 0.44 -2.92 0.83
N ASN A 140 1.28 -3.72 0.15
CA ASN A 140 2.59 -4.11 0.63
C ASN A 140 3.48 -2.86 0.87
N PRO A 141 4.11 -2.71 2.04
CA PRO A 141 5.07 -1.62 2.27
C PRO A 141 6.23 -1.57 1.28
N LEU A 142 6.52 -2.67 0.59
CA LEU A 142 7.58 -2.80 -0.41
C LEU A 142 7.08 -2.70 -1.86
N THR A 143 5.85 -2.28 -2.09
CA THR A 143 5.18 -2.28 -3.42
C THR A 143 5.93 -1.46 -4.50
N CYS A 144 6.77 -0.51 -4.10
CA CYS A 144 7.62 0.29 -4.98
C CYS A 144 9.12 0.14 -4.67
N ASP A 145 9.51 -0.84 -3.87
CA ASP A 145 10.90 -1.11 -3.50
C ASP A 145 11.46 -2.30 -4.31
N PRO A 146 12.79 -2.37 -4.49
CA PRO A 146 13.42 -3.49 -5.16
C PRO A 146 13.33 -4.77 -4.32
N MET A 147 13.14 -5.90 -5.01
CA MET A 147 13.05 -7.24 -4.46
C MET A 147 14.24 -8.08 -4.90
N PHE A 148 14.64 -9.06 -4.09
CA PHE A 148 15.50 -10.13 -4.57
C PHE A 148 14.80 -10.92 -5.67
N ALA A 149 15.54 -11.24 -6.74
CA ALA A 149 15.06 -12.12 -7.79
C ALA A 149 16.17 -13.09 -8.21
N ARG A 150 15.81 -14.38 -8.40
CA ARG A 150 16.73 -15.40 -8.90
C ARG A 150 16.00 -16.44 -9.74
N ILE A 151 16.72 -17.11 -10.62
CA ILE A 151 16.25 -18.35 -11.28
C ILE A 151 16.69 -19.52 -10.42
N ALA A 152 15.72 -20.35 -10.02
CA ALA A 152 15.98 -21.62 -9.36
C ALA A 152 15.80 -22.75 -10.37
N LYS A 153 16.78 -23.65 -10.51
CA LYS A 153 16.79 -24.74 -11.52
C LYS A 153 16.67 -26.09 -10.85
N THR A 154 15.78 -26.93 -11.36
CA THR A 154 15.64 -28.33 -10.95
C THR A 154 16.70 -29.20 -11.61
N ALA A 155 16.83 -30.45 -11.14
CA ALA A 155 17.81 -31.40 -11.69
C ALA A 155 17.53 -31.79 -13.15
N ASP A 156 16.28 -31.70 -13.60
CA ASP A 156 15.84 -31.97 -14.99
C ASP A 156 15.81 -30.69 -15.86
N GLY A 157 16.20 -29.55 -15.31
CA GLY A 157 16.43 -28.32 -16.03
C GLY A 157 15.23 -27.39 -16.13
N GLU A 158 14.13 -27.63 -15.35
CA GLU A 158 13.04 -26.69 -15.24
C GLU A 158 13.48 -25.44 -14.48
N GLU A 159 12.95 -24.29 -14.87
CA GLU A 159 13.28 -22.98 -14.30
C GLU A 159 12.09 -22.37 -13.57
N VAL A 160 12.30 -21.92 -12.34
CA VAL A 160 11.34 -21.17 -11.53
C VAL A 160 11.91 -19.79 -11.22
N LEU A 161 11.18 -18.74 -11.48
CA LEU A 161 11.53 -17.41 -11.02
C LEU A 161 11.12 -17.26 -9.56
N GLN A 162 12.08 -17.04 -8.69
CA GLN A 162 11.85 -16.73 -7.27
C GLN A 162 12.07 -15.24 -7.03
N ILE A 163 11.04 -14.53 -6.56
CA ILE A 163 11.08 -13.14 -6.12
C ILE A 163 10.75 -13.13 -4.64
N TYR A 164 11.59 -12.54 -3.78
CA TYR A 164 11.41 -12.63 -2.33
C TYR A 164 12.01 -11.43 -1.60
N GLU A 165 11.52 -11.20 -0.37
CA GLU A 165 12.10 -10.19 0.53
C GLU A 165 11.73 -10.50 1.98
N TRP A 166 12.35 -9.79 2.91
CA TRP A 166 12.06 -9.80 4.34
C TRP A 166 11.14 -8.63 4.71
N GLU A 167 9.90 -8.96 5.08
CA GLU A 167 8.94 -7.98 5.58
C GLU A 167 9.28 -7.60 7.02
N ARG A 168 9.62 -6.33 7.24
CA ARG A 168 10.31 -5.86 8.43
C ARG A 168 9.40 -5.56 9.61
N ILE A 169 8.10 -5.27 9.39
CA ILE A 169 7.12 -5.02 10.46
C ILE A 169 6.77 -6.35 11.13
N ARG A 170 6.42 -7.36 10.34
CA ARG A 170 6.08 -8.70 10.84
C ARG A 170 7.30 -9.58 11.08
N LYS A 171 8.47 -9.18 10.58
CA LYS A 171 9.70 -9.98 10.64
C LYS A 171 9.49 -11.37 10.04
N ALA A 172 8.93 -11.41 8.85
CA ALA A 172 8.63 -12.62 8.10
C ALA A 172 9.27 -12.56 6.71
N VAL A 173 9.78 -13.67 6.23
CA VAL A 173 10.24 -13.79 4.85
C VAL A 173 9.07 -14.23 3.99
N TYR A 174 8.91 -13.61 2.83
CA TYR A 174 7.93 -14.05 1.84
C TYR A 174 8.56 -14.19 0.47
N GLY A 175 7.99 -15.06 -0.34
CA GLY A 175 8.45 -15.31 -1.69
C GLY A 175 7.33 -15.69 -2.63
N ILE A 176 7.50 -15.28 -3.88
CA ILE A 176 6.64 -15.49 -5.03
C ILE A 176 7.44 -16.36 -6.00
N ASN A 177 7.03 -17.61 -6.22
CA ASN A 177 7.73 -18.57 -7.07
C ASN A 177 6.92 -18.78 -8.35
N ALA A 178 7.28 -18.04 -9.40
CA ALA A 178 6.55 -18.06 -10.66
C ALA A 178 7.10 -19.15 -11.59
N TYR A 179 6.20 -19.96 -12.12
CA TYR A 179 6.50 -21.08 -13.00
C TYR A 179 5.56 -21.12 -14.21
N LEU A 180 6.14 -21.11 -15.38
CA LEU A 180 5.42 -21.20 -16.66
C LEU A 180 5.99 -22.34 -17.51
N PRO A 181 5.50 -23.59 -17.30
CA PRO A 181 6.02 -24.74 -18.03
C PRO A 181 5.67 -24.67 -19.52
N LYS A 182 6.43 -25.39 -20.33
CA LYS A 182 6.14 -25.57 -21.74
C LYS A 182 4.77 -26.24 -21.91
N GLY A 183 3.97 -25.76 -22.86
CA GLY A 183 2.64 -26.29 -23.14
C GLY A 183 1.54 -25.82 -22.19
N SER A 184 1.85 -25.06 -21.14
CA SER A 184 0.86 -24.57 -20.21
C SER A 184 0.19 -23.29 -20.70
N LYS A 185 -1.14 -23.22 -20.52
CA LYS A 185 -1.94 -21.99 -20.66
C LYS A 185 -2.16 -21.29 -19.32
N VAL A 186 -1.53 -21.77 -18.26
CA VAL A 186 -1.62 -21.24 -16.89
C VAL A 186 -0.23 -20.84 -16.43
N LEU A 187 -0.08 -19.62 -15.97
CA LEU A 187 1.04 -19.18 -15.14
C LEU A 187 0.75 -19.60 -13.71
N TYR A 188 1.63 -20.37 -13.10
CA TYR A 188 1.54 -20.81 -11.72
C TYR A 188 2.43 -19.95 -10.83
N ILE A 189 1.91 -19.55 -9.68
CA ILE A 189 2.65 -18.83 -8.65
C ILE A 189 2.47 -19.57 -7.34
N LYS A 190 3.56 -20.10 -6.79
CA LYS A 190 3.58 -20.68 -5.45
C LYS A 190 4.11 -19.63 -4.48
N ASP A 191 3.23 -19.18 -3.63
CA ASP A 191 3.56 -18.20 -2.60
C ASP A 191 4.01 -18.89 -1.33
N THR A 192 4.90 -18.24 -0.61
CA THR A 192 5.47 -18.72 0.65
C THR A 192 5.57 -17.58 1.64
N VAL A 193 5.19 -17.82 2.90
CA VAL A 193 5.50 -16.94 4.04
C VAL A 193 6.13 -17.76 5.15
N GLU A 194 7.29 -17.32 5.66
CA GLU A 194 8.02 -17.97 6.75
C GLU A 194 8.07 -17.07 7.99
N ASN A 195 7.56 -17.56 9.12
CA ASN A 195 7.75 -16.95 10.44
C ASN A 195 8.80 -17.75 11.22
N LEU A 196 10.08 -17.54 10.98
CA LEU A 196 11.17 -18.20 11.70
C LEU A 196 11.57 -17.46 12.99
N THR A 197 10.68 -16.67 13.57
CA THR A 197 10.89 -16.05 14.89
C THR A 197 10.28 -16.90 15.99
N ASP A 198 10.61 -16.59 17.25
CA ASP A 198 10.11 -17.30 18.43
C ASP A 198 8.70 -16.85 18.86
N ASP A 199 8.10 -15.88 18.13
CA ASP A 199 6.82 -15.29 18.48
C ASP A 199 5.73 -15.62 17.47
N ASP A 200 4.52 -15.92 17.97
CA ASP A 200 3.29 -15.97 17.15
C ASP A 200 2.99 -14.58 16.57
N LYS A 201 2.47 -14.53 15.36
CA LYS A 201 2.16 -13.28 14.66
C LYS A 201 0.79 -13.34 14.02
N PHE A 202 0.21 -12.17 13.81
CA PHE A 202 -0.89 -12.02 12.88
C PHE A 202 -0.33 -11.72 11.49
N MET A 203 -0.69 -12.53 10.51
CA MET A 203 -0.20 -12.44 9.14
C MET A 203 -1.35 -12.15 8.17
N TYR A 204 -1.01 -11.47 7.09
CA TYR A 204 -1.93 -11.03 6.05
C TYR A 204 -1.38 -11.41 4.68
N TRP A 205 -2.27 -11.82 3.77
CA TRP A 205 -1.95 -11.97 2.36
C TRP A 205 -3.18 -11.75 1.48
N TRP A 206 -2.99 -10.90 0.47
CA TRP A 206 -3.91 -10.69 -0.63
C TRP A 206 -3.15 -10.40 -1.92
N SER A 207 -3.48 -11.13 -3.01
CA SER A 207 -3.02 -10.84 -4.37
C SER A 207 -4.01 -9.87 -5.00
N ASN A 208 -3.54 -8.67 -5.31
CA ASN A 208 -4.34 -7.59 -5.89
C ASN A 208 -4.09 -7.51 -7.39
N ILE A 209 -5.12 -7.79 -8.19
CA ILE A 209 -5.03 -8.02 -9.62
C ILE A 209 -5.80 -6.91 -10.34
N ALA A 210 -5.10 -5.99 -10.98
CA ALA A 210 -5.72 -4.96 -11.80
C ALA A 210 -6.10 -5.56 -13.16
N VAL A 211 -7.37 -5.38 -13.53
CA VAL A 211 -7.93 -5.82 -14.83
C VAL A 211 -8.62 -4.66 -15.54
N PRO A 212 -8.67 -4.65 -16.89
CA PRO A 212 -9.32 -3.57 -17.61
C PRO A 212 -10.79 -3.39 -17.22
N GLU A 213 -11.20 -2.15 -17.03
CA GLU A 213 -12.61 -1.77 -16.89
C GLU A 213 -13.11 -1.19 -18.20
N THR A 214 -13.92 -1.96 -18.90
CA THR A 214 -14.64 -1.54 -20.12
C THR A 214 -16.14 -1.39 -19.81
N PRO A 215 -16.93 -0.75 -20.67
CA PRO A 215 -18.38 -0.65 -20.47
C PRO A 215 -19.09 -2.00 -20.29
N ASP A 216 -18.53 -3.06 -20.83
CA ASP A 216 -19.12 -4.40 -20.83
C ASP A 216 -18.36 -5.39 -19.94
N THR A 217 -17.34 -4.97 -19.17
CA THR A 217 -16.61 -5.86 -18.25
C THR A 217 -17.56 -6.45 -17.21
N ARG A 218 -17.54 -7.77 -17.08
CA ARG A 218 -18.28 -8.52 -16.06
C ARG A 218 -17.34 -9.33 -15.18
N VAL A 219 -17.53 -9.23 -13.86
CA VAL A 219 -16.80 -10.05 -12.89
C VAL A 219 -17.67 -11.23 -12.49
N VAL A 220 -17.14 -12.45 -12.60
CA VAL A 220 -17.83 -13.70 -12.29
C VAL A 220 -17.05 -14.46 -11.22
N VAL A 221 -17.80 -15.03 -10.27
CA VAL A 221 -17.27 -15.78 -9.13
C VAL A 221 -18.26 -16.87 -8.73
N PRO A 222 -17.81 -18.07 -8.26
CA PRO A 222 -18.70 -19.21 -8.01
C PRO A 222 -19.40 -19.14 -6.66
N THR A 223 -20.08 -18.03 -6.40
CA THR A 223 -20.89 -17.81 -5.19
C THR A 223 -22.02 -16.80 -5.45
N ASP A 224 -23.03 -16.83 -4.62
CA ASP A 224 -24.13 -15.87 -4.58
C ASP A 224 -24.13 -15.01 -3.31
N ILE A 225 -23.03 -15.06 -2.51
CA ILE A 225 -22.91 -14.33 -1.23
C ILE A 225 -21.61 -13.52 -1.24
N SER A 226 -21.72 -12.27 -0.80
CA SER A 226 -20.59 -11.39 -0.55
C SER A 226 -20.72 -10.71 0.82
N THR A 227 -19.60 -10.45 1.46
CA THR A 227 -19.50 -9.44 2.53
C THR A 227 -19.13 -8.12 1.87
N HIS A 228 -19.84 -7.05 2.16
CA HIS A 228 -19.44 -5.74 1.75
C HIS A 228 -19.18 -4.85 2.97
N SER A 229 -18.28 -3.89 2.82
CA SER A 229 -18.03 -2.86 3.82
C SER A 229 -18.40 -1.50 3.24
N LEU A 230 -19.36 -0.84 3.88
CA LEU A 230 -19.76 0.53 3.58
C LEU A 230 -19.16 1.46 4.62
N TYR A 231 -18.53 2.55 4.18
CA TYR A 231 -18.07 3.59 5.10
C TYR A 231 -19.18 4.62 5.28
N GLU A 232 -19.76 4.66 6.48
CA GLU A 232 -20.84 5.59 6.85
C GLU A 232 -20.55 6.16 8.25
N ASP A 233 -20.79 7.43 8.46
CA ASP A 233 -20.67 8.13 9.76
C ASP A 233 -19.33 7.89 10.50
N GLY A 234 -18.23 7.75 9.74
CA GLY A 234 -16.88 7.63 10.31
C GLY A 234 -16.45 6.20 10.65
N HIS A 235 -17.24 5.19 10.33
CA HIS A 235 -16.90 3.77 10.55
C HIS A 235 -17.36 2.89 9.40
N TYR A 236 -16.83 1.67 9.33
CA TYR A 236 -17.26 0.67 8.35
C TYR A 236 -18.43 -0.15 8.90
N ILE A 237 -19.49 -0.31 8.09
CA ILE A 237 -20.55 -1.28 8.32
C ILE A 237 -20.24 -2.53 7.51
N VAL A 238 -19.95 -3.65 8.19
CA VAL A 238 -19.63 -4.94 7.57
C VAL A 238 -20.90 -5.81 7.57
N ASP A 239 -21.36 -6.16 6.37
CA ASP A 239 -22.64 -6.85 6.19
C ASP A 239 -22.60 -7.91 5.08
N LYS A 240 -23.49 -8.90 5.15
CA LYS A 240 -23.69 -9.91 4.09
C LYS A 240 -24.75 -9.44 3.09
N VAL A 241 -24.45 -9.59 1.82
CA VAL A 241 -25.37 -9.30 0.72
C VAL A 241 -25.41 -10.46 -0.28
N ASN A 242 -26.55 -10.62 -0.93
CA ASN A 242 -26.64 -11.55 -2.06
C ASN A 242 -26.09 -10.87 -3.33
N VAL A 243 -25.35 -11.64 -4.13
CA VAL A 243 -24.81 -11.22 -5.42
C VAL A 243 -25.35 -12.14 -6.52
N PRO A 244 -25.38 -11.71 -7.78
CA PRO A 244 -24.80 -10.45 -8.29
C PRO A 244 -25.66 -9.22 -8.04
N THR A 245 -26.94 -9.36 -7.64
CA THR A 245 -27.90 -8.25 -7.56
C THR A 245 -28.01 -7.73 -6.12
N VAL A 246 -27.60 -6.48 -5.89
CA VAL A 246 -27.70 -5.77 -4.63
C VAL A 246 -28.63 -4.56 -4.82
N HIS A 247 -29.70 -4.45 -4.05
CA HIS A 247 -30.71 -3.39 -4.18
C HIS A 247 -31.27 -3.21 -5.61
N GLY A 248 -31.43 -4.32 -6.32
CA GLY A 248 -31.95 -4.31 -7.70
C GLY A 248 -30.93 -3.95 -8.80
N ILE A 249 -29.66 -3.76 -8.44
CA ILE A 249 -28.56 -3.44 -9.37
C ILE A 249 -27.66 -4.66 -9.48
N ASP A 250 -27.33 -5.07 -10.71
CA ASP A 250 -26.34 -6.13 -10.95
C ASP A 250 -24.93 -5.57 -10.77
N MET A 251 -24.30 -5.93 -9.63
CA MET A 251 -22.96 -5.49 -9.23
C MET A 251 -21.82 -6.31 -9.88
N SER A 252 -22.16 -7.34 -10.64
CA SER A 252 -21.16 -8.06 -11.45
C SER A 252 -20.62 -7.22 -12.61
N TYR A 253 -21.30 -6.13 -12.95
CA TYR A 253 -20.87 -5.13 -13.92
C TYR A 253 -20.36 -3.88 -13.18
N PRO A 254 -19.05 -3.61 -13.14
CA PRO A 254 -18.47 -2.43 -12.49
C PRO A 254 -19.08 -1.10 -12.91
N GLN A 255 -19.50 -0.99 -14.17
CA GLN A 255 -20.15 0.20 -14.71
C GLN A 255 -21.50 0.55 -14.06
N ASN A 256 -22.13 -0.41 -13.37
CA ASN A 256 -23.35 -0.16 -12.61
C ASN A 256 -23.09 0.44 -11.23
N ILE A 257 -21.86 0.46 -10.77
CA ILE A 257 -21.47 0.85 -9.41
C ILE A 257 -21.04 2.31 -9.43
N ASN A 258 -21.80 3.18 -8.79
CA ASN A 258 -21.57 4.62 -8.88
C ASN A 258 -20.46 5.12 -7.93
N ARG A 259 -20.33 4.52 -6.74
CA ARG A 259 -19.34 4.89 -5.72
C ARG A 259 -18.24 3.84 -5.57
N SER A 260 -17.13 4.20 -4.95
CA SER A 260 -16.08 3.25 -4.59
C SER A 260 -16.63 2.18 -3.65
N MET A 261 -16.34 0.91 -3.93
CA MET A 261 -16.95 -0.20 -3.18
C MET A 261 -16.12 -1.47 -3.23
N ASP A 262 -16.16 -2.19 -2.10
CA ASP A 262 -15.58 -3.51 -1.91
C ASP A 262 -16.67 -4.59 -1.82
N PHE A 263 -16.50 -5.68 -2.56
CA PHE A 263 -17.27 -6.91 -2.41
C PHE A 263 -16.35 -8.07 -2.11
N PHE A 264 -16.41 -8.62 -0.89
CA PHE A 264 -15.65 -9.79 -0.48
C PHE A 264 -16.52 -11.04 -0.65
N TYR A 265 -16.29 -11.77 -1.72
CA TYR A 265 -17.07 -12.96 -2.09
C TYR A 265 -16.73 -14.14 -1.19
N THR A 266 -17.76 -14.75 -0.58
CA THR A 266 -17.61 -15.91 0.28
C THR A 266 -17.89 -17.18 -0.52
N ILE A 267 -16.85 -17.85 -0.99
CA ILE A 267 -16.98 -19.15 -1.64
C ILE A 267 -17.24 -20.21 -0.54
N PRO A 268 -18.21 -21.13 -0.73
CA PRO A 268 -18.50 -22.19 0.25
C PRO A 268 -17.25 -22.97 0.65
N LYS A 269 -17.12 -23.31 1.95
CA LYS A 269 -15.91 -23.92 2.52
C LYS A 269 -15.58 -25.30 1.90
N ASP A 270 -16.59 -26.05 1.53
CA ASP A 270 -16.50 -27.37 0.89
C ASP A 270 -16.35 -27.31 -0.63
N SER A 271 -16.41 -26.13 -1.23
CA SER A 271 -16.20 -25.96 -2.66
C SER A 271 -14.74 -25.98 -3.02
N ASP A 272 -14.38 -26.72 -4.07
CA ASP A 272 -13.07 -26.66 -4.72
C ASP A 272 -12.98 -25.51 -5.76
N GLU A 273 -14.10 -24.92 -6.14
CA GLU A 273 -14.20 -23.83 -7.12
C GLU A 273 -13.59 -22.52 -6.56
N ARG A 274 -12.27 -22.48 -6.41
CA ARG A 274 -11.52 -21.34 -5.85
C ARG A 274 -11.01 -20.42 -6.96
N TRP A 275 -11.92 -19.67 -7.60
CA TRP A 275 -11.58 -18.77 -8.70
C TRP A 275 -12.39 -17.47 -8.69
N ILE A 276 -11.91 -16.47 -9.43
CA ILE A 276 -12.59 -15.25 -9.83
C ILE A 276 -12.13 -14.88 -11.24
N ALA A 277 -13.04 -14.37 -12.08
CA ALA A 277 -12.74 -13.99 -13.44
C ALA A 277 -13.34 -12.62 -13.81
N ALA A 278 -12.61 -11.86 -14.60
CA ALA A 278 -13.08 -10.61 -15.21
C ALA A 278 -13.11 -10.81 -16.72
N ILE A 279 -14.30 -10.70 -17.31
CA ILE A 279 -14.57 -11.04 -18.72
C ILE A 279 -15.02 -9.79 -19.46
N GLU A 280 -14.41 -9.54 -20.62
CA GLU A 280 -14.80 -8.44 -21.51
C GLU A 280 -15.82 -8.91 -22.57
N LYS A 281 -16.39 -7.96 -23.30
CA LYS A 281 -17.48 -8.17 -24.29
C LYS A 281 -17.25 -9.29 -25.30
N ASP A 282 -16.01 -9.53 -25.69
CA ASP A 282 -15.63 -10.59 -26.63
C ASP A 282 -15.61 -12.00 -26.01
N GLY A 283 -15.99 -12.12 -24.74
CA GLY A 283 -15.96 -13.35 -23.96
C GLY A 283 -14.56 -13.72 -23.45
N VAL A 284 -13.55 -12.90 -23.71
CA VAL A 284 -12.16 -13.16 -23.29
C VAL A 284 -11.82 -12.32 -22.06
N GLY A 285 -11.15 -12.92 -21.10
CA GLY A 285 -10.69 -12.21 -19.91
C GLY A 285 -9.69 -12.99 -19.08
N LEU A 286 -9.33 -12.42 -17.93
CA LEU A 286 -8.45 -13.05 -16.95
C LEU A 286 -9.27 -13.87 -15.96
N ALA A 287 -8.80 -15.07 -15.66
CA ALA A 287 -9.19 -15.80 -14.46
C ALA A 287 -8.00 -16.03 -13.53
N GLN A 288 -8.23 -15.82 -12.22
CA GLN A 288 -7.37 -16.24 -11.14
C GLN A 288 -8.02 -17.42 -10.42
N MET A 289 -7.26 -18.46 -10.17
CA MET A 289 -7.65 -19.64 -9.40
C MET A 289 -6.61 -19.96 -8.33
N SER A 290 -6.96 -20.72 -7.31
CA SER A 290 -6.01 -21.05 -6.25
C SER A 290 -6.30 -22.39 -5.57
N THR A 291 -5.34 -22.85 -4.77
CA THR A 291 -5.54 -23.93 -3.78
C THR A 291 -6.47 -23.47 -2.66
N LEU A 292 -6.88 -24.43 -1.81
CA LEU A 292 -7.94 -24.21 -0.79
C LEU A 292 -7.57 -23.24 0.33
N GLU A 293 -6.29 -22.97 0.52
CA GLU A 293 -5.78 -22.03 1.53
C GLU A 293 -6.32 -20.61 1.32
N MET A 294 -6.51 -20.20 0.05
CA MET A 294 -7.05 -18.88 -0.28
C MET A 294 -8.58 -18.87 -0.23
N LYS A 295 -9.13 -18.35 0.86
CA LYS A 295 -10.57 -18.37 1.17
C LYS A 295 -11.33 -17.24 0.52
N GLY A 296 -10.74 -16.04 0.50
CA GLY A 296 -11.39 -14.82 0.04
C GLY A 296 -11.20 -14.54 -1.45
N ARG A 297 -12.24 -13.97 -2.05
CA ARG A 297 -12.19 -13.30 -3.35
C ARG A 297 -12.79 -11.91 -3.20
N LYS A 298 -12.29 -10.94 -3.97
CA LYS A 298 -12.77 -9.56 -3.84
C LYS A 298 -12.90 -8.89 -5.20
N LEU A 299 -13.90 -8.05 -5.34
CA LEU A 299 -13.99 -7.01 -6.34
C LEU A 299 -13.87 -5.66 -5.66
N PHE A 300 -12.94 -4.83 -6.14
CA PHE A 300 -12.88 -3.40 -5.83
C PHE A 300 -13.14 -2.59 -7.09
N VAL A 301 -13.93 -1.53 -6.95
CA VAL A 301 -14.23 -0.58 -8.02
C VAL A 301 -14.01 0.85 -7.53
N TRP A 302 -13.45 1.71 -8.37
CA TRP A 302 -13.39 3.16 -8.11
C TRP A 302 -14.77 3.81 -8.22
N GLY A 303 -15.67 3.21 -8.99
CA GLY A 303 -17.02 3.67 -9.24
C GLY A 303 -17.12 4.75 -10.32
N GLN A 304 -18.36 4.98 -10.79
CA GLN A 304 -18.66 5.89 -11.90
C GLN A 304 -18.90 7.33 -11.47
N SER A 305 -18.77 7.64 -10.16
CA SER A 305 -18.84 9.00 -9.63
C SER A 305 -17.71 9.89 -10.18
N GLN A 306 -17.83 11.19 -10.01
CA GLN A 306 -16.74 12.11 -10.39
C GLN A 306 -15.45 11.80 -9.62
N GLY A 307 -15.56 11.49 -8.32
CA GLY A 307 -14.42 11.13 -7.49
C GLY A 307 -13.71 9.87 -7.99
N GLY A 308 -14.46 8.81 -8.32
CA GLY A 308 -13.89 7.59 -8.88
C GLY A 308 -13.15 7.82 -10.20
N LYS A 309 -13.73 8.63 -11.08
CA LYS A 309 -13.09 9.03 -12.36
C LYS A 309 -11.83 9.87 -12.14
N ASN A 310 -11.83 10.74 -11.13
CA ASN A 310 -10.64 11.53 -10.79
C ASN A 310 -9.53 10.64 -10.22
N TRP A 311 -9.87 9.65 -9.38
CA TRP A 311 -8.88 8.67 -8.92
C TRP A 311 -8.27 7.89 -10.07
N GLY A 312 -9.06 7.38 -11.02
CA GLY A 312 -8.54 6.72 -12.22
C GLY A 312 -7.53 7.58 -12.99
N LYS A 313 -7.85 8.86 -13.22
CA LYS A 313 -6.93 9.82 -13.86
C LYS A 313 -5.71 10.15 -13.00
N TYR A 314 -5.88 10.24 -11.69
CA TYR A 314 -4.81 10.57 -10.76
C TYR A 314 -3.75 9.45 -10.68
N LEU A 315 -4.17 8.20 -10.83
CA LEU A 315 -3.32 7.01 -10.75
C LEU A 315 -2.71 6.59 -12.09
N SER A 316 -3.12 7.20 -13.20
CA SER A 316 -2.70 6.86 -14.55
C SER A 316 -2.47 8.13 -15.39
N ASP A 317 -2.51 8.01 -16.70
CA ASP A 317 -2.58 9.13 -17.64
C ASP A 317 -4.03 9.50 -18.04
N GLY A 318 -5.00 8.76 -17.51
CA GLY A 318 -6.42 8.94 -17.79
C GLY A 318 -6.90 8.36 -19.12
N SER A 319 -6.06 7.60 -19.84
CA SER A 319 -6.42 7.01 -21.14
C SER A 319 -7.27 5.74 -21.00
N SER A 320 -7.28 5.10 -19.84
CA SER A 320 -7.98 3.85 -19.58
C SER A 320 -8.42 3.73 -18.11
N SER A 321 -9.41 2.87 -17.85
CA SER A 321 -9.93 2.56 -16.51
C SER A 321 -9.62 1.11 -16.13
N TYR A 322 -9.58 0.84 -14.84
CA TYR A 322 -9.37 -0.48 -14.29
C TYR A 322 -10.19 -0.71 -13.03
N ILE A 323 -10.41 -1.96 -12.75
CA ILE A 323 -10.93 -2.48 -11.48
C ILE A 323 -9.93 -3.47 -10.90
N GLU A 324 -10.14 -3.89 -9.68
CA GLU A 324 -9.31 -4.91 -9.05
C GLU A 324 -10.14 -6.13 -8.70
N ILE A 325 -9.74 -7.31 -9.19
CA ILE A 325 -10.14 -8.59 -8.65
C ILE A 325 -9.02 -9.09 -7.74
N GLN A 326 -9.37 -9.69 -6.60
CA GLN A 326 -8.35 -10.04 -5.62
C GLN A 326 -8.62 -11.43 -5.03
N ALA A 327 -7.56 -12.06 -4.51
CA ALA A 327 -7.63 -13.32 -3.80
C ALA A 327 -6.82 -13.25 -2.50
N GLY A 328 -7.32 -13.84 -1.42
CA GLY A 328 -6.70 -13.74 -0.10
C GLY A 328 -6.87 -14.96 0.79
N LEU A 329 -5.98 -15.12 1.77
CA LEU A 329 -6.03 -16.20 2.76
C LEU A 329 -7.22 -16.07 3.72
N ALA A 330 -7.65 -14.84 3.99
CA ALA A 330 -8.82 -14.53 4.83
C ALA A 330 -10.07 -14.27 3.98
N TYR A 331 -11.24 -14.21 4.60
CA TYR A 331 -12.50 -13.89 3.91
C TYR A 331 -12.59 -12.41 3.53
N THR A 332 -12.02 -11.53 4.36
CA THR A 332 -11.99 -10.08 4.13
C THR A 332 -10.60 -9.50 4.39
N GLN A 333 -10.35 -8.30 3.91
CA GLN A 333 -9.12 -7.54 4.22
C GLN A 333 -9.12 -6.94 5.64
N LEU A 334 -10.19 -7.09 6.41
CA LEU A 334 -10.25 -6.67 7.82
C LEU A 334 -9.63 -7.70 8.77
N GLU A 335 -9.15 -8.83 8.25
CA GLU A 335 -8.67 -9.96 9.02
C GLU A 335 -7.17 -10.19 8.81
N HIS A 336 -6.49 -10.47 9.93
CA HIS A 336 -5.15 -11.05 9.93
C HIS A 336 -5.24 -12.42 10.61
N LEU A 337 -4.61 -13.43 10.02
CA LEU A 337 -4.67 -14.79 10.51
C LEU A 337 -3.49 -15.08 11.46
N PRO A 338 -3.72 -15.84 12.56
CA PRO A 338 -2.64 -16.20 13.47
C PRO A 338 -1.67 -17.19 12.82
N MET A 339 -0.40 -16.82 12.74
CA MET A 339 0.71 -17.64 12.26
C MET A 339 1.64 -17.95 13.42
N LYS A 340 1.89 -19.23 13.69
CA LYS A 340 2.69 -19.66 14.82
C LYS A 340 4.18 -19.40 14.63
N ALA A 341 4.90 -19.32 15.75
CA ALA A 341 6.36 -19.34 15.77
C ALA A 341 6.91 -20.55 15.01
N GLY A 342 7.87 -20.34 14.12
CA GLY A 342 8.50 -21.37 13.29
C GLY A 342 7.62 -21.92 12.16
N GLU A 343 6.45 -21.37 11.91
CA GLU A 343 5.52 -21.86 10.89
C GLU A 343 5.87 -21.32 9.49
N THR A 344 5.62 -22.15 8.48
CA THR A 344 5.69 -21.77 7.06
C THR A 344 4.35 -22.04 6.41
N TRP A 345 3.81 -21.03 5.72
CA TRP A 345 2.61 -21.16 4.92
C TRP A 345 2.96 -21.20 3.45
N GLU A 346 2.24 -22.04 2.70
CA GLU A 346 2.38 -22.16 1.25
C GLU A 346 1.02 -22.37 0.61
N TRP A 347 0.81 -21.76 -0.55
CA TRP A 347 -0.34 -21.99 -1.42
C TRP A 347 0.07 -21.74 -2.87
N THR A 348 -0.79 -22.10 -3.80
CA THR A 348 -0.52 -21.89 -5.24
C THR A 348 -1.67 -21.17 -5.89
N GLU A 349 -1.34 -20.15 -6.66
CA GLU A 349 -2.25 -19.42 -7.53
C GLU A 349 -2.01 -19.80 -9.00
N GLY A 350 -3.07 -19.79 -9.79
CA GLY A 350 -3.02 -19.96 -11.24
C GLY A 350 -3.63 -18.75 -11.94
N TYR A 351 -2.97 -18.25 -12.97
CA TYR A 351 -3.43 -17.12 -13.78
C TYR A 351 -3.51 -17.54 -15.24
N CYS A 352 -4.66 -17.36 -15.88
CA CYS A 352 -4.84 -17.74 -17.28
C CYS A 352 -5.86 -16.86 -18.02
N GLY A 353 -5.76 -16.85 -19.34
CA GLY A 353 -6.82 -16.37 -20.20
C GLY A 353 -7.98 -17.38 -20.24
N VAL A 354 -9.19 -16.87 -20.19
CA VAL A 354 -10.40 -17.67 -20.38
C VAL A 354 -11.22 -17.11 -21.54
N LYS A 355 -11.71 -18.01 -22.41
CA LYS A 355 -12.58 -17.66 -23.55
C LYS A 355 -13.94 -18.32 -23.38
N CYS A 356 -14.91 -17.55 -22.96
CA CYS A 356 -16.29 -17.94 -22.73
C CYS A 356 -17.17 -17.69 -23.95
N ASP A 357 -18.30 -18.38 -24.02
CA ASP A 357 -19.39 -18.03 -24.90
C ASP A 357 -20.07 -16.74 -24.40
N PRO A 358 -20.06 -15.62 -25.16
CA PRO A 358 -20.64 -14.36 -24.72
C PRO A 358 -22.13 -14.46 -24.36
N GLU A 359 -22.93 -15.28 -25.09
CA GLU A 359 -24.35 -15.43 -24.81
C GLU A 359 -24.59 -16.05 -23.41
N LYS A 360 -23.66 -16.91 -22.96
CA LYS A 360 -23.75 -17.56 -21.66
C LYS A 360 -23.14 -16.71 -20.55
N VAL A 361 -21.92 -16.20 -20.74
CA VAL A 361 -21.23 -15.46 -19.67
C VAL A 361 -21.89 -14.11 -19.38
N PHE A 362 -22.62 -13.53 -20.34
CA PHE A 362 -23.42 -12.32 -20.15
C PHE A 362 -24.93 -12.59 -19.93
N SER A 363 -25.31 -13.86 -19.68
CA SER A 363 -26.68 -14.22 -19.32
C SER A 363 -27.13 -13.47 -18.07
N ALA A 364 -28.43 -13.12 -18.03
CA ALA A 364 -29.07 -12.61 -16.82
C ALA A 364 -29.17 -13.67 -15.70
N ASP A 365 -29.15 -14.96 -16.08
CA ASP A 365 -29.06 -16.06 -15.12
C ASP A 365 -27.62 -16.23 -14.63
N TRP A 366 -27.37 -15.92 -13.36
CA TRP A 366 -26.06 -15.98 -12.73
C TRP A 366 -25.45 -17.36 -12.77
N SER A 367 -26.25 -18.40 -12.56
CA SER A 367 -25.76 -19.77 -12.58
C SER A 367 -25.26 -20.19 -13.97
N THR A 368 -25.87 -19.71 -15.03
CA THR A 368 -25.40 -19.91 -16.40
C THR A 368 -24.04 -19.26 -16.63
N ALA A 369 -23.83 -18.04 -16.15
CA ALA A 369 -22.55 -17.34 -16.26
C ALA A 369 -21.44 -18.04 -15.45
N VAL A 370 -21.72 -18.43 -14.22
CA VAL A 370 -20.79 -19.18 -13.36
C VAL A 370 -20.40 -20.51 -14.00
N ASN A 371 -21.37 -21.29 -14.45
CA ASN A 371 -21.14 -22.60 -15.08
C ASN A 371 -20.29 -22.48 -16.35
N GLU A 372 -20.52 -21.45 -17.18
CA GLU A 372 -19.71 -21.23 -18.38
C GLU A 372 -18.24 -21.00 -18.05
N VAL A 373 -17.94 -20.14 -17.08
CA VAL A 373 -16.56 -19.89 -16.66
C VAL A 373 -15.93 -21.14 -16.05
N SER A 374 -16.63 -21.80 -15.12
CA SER A 374 -16.16 -23.04 -14.48
C SER A 374 -15.84 -24.13 -15.51
N GLU A 375 -16.72 -24.38 -16.48
CA GLU A 375 -16.48 -25.35 -17.56
C GLU A 375 -15.23 -25.02 -18.40
N LYS A 376 -14.94 -23.73 -18.64
CA LYS A 376 -13.73 -23.34 -19.37
C LYS A 376 -12.49 -23.53 -18.54
N LEU A 377 -12.54 -23.21 -17.25
CA LEU A 377 -11.41 -23.40 -16.35
C LEU A 377 -11.09 -24.88 -16.14
N HIS A 378 -12.08 -25.73 -15.97
CA HIS A 378 -11.85 -27.18 -15.89
C HIS A 378 -11.17 -27.77 -17.14
N LYS A 379 -11.30 -27.15 -18.31
CA LYS A 379 -10.62 -27.59 -19.53
C LYS A 379 -9.13 -27.28 -19.56
N VAL A 380 -8.66 -26.32 -18.76
CA VAL A 380 -7.23 -26.00 -18.66
C VAL A 380 -6.56 -26.71 -17.47
N LEU A 381 -7.35 -27.34 -16.58
CA LEU A 381 -6.85 -28.16 -15.49
C LEU A 381 -6.39 -29.54 -15.98
N GLU A 382 -5.34 -30.07 -15.37
CA GLU A 382 -4.82 -31.40 -15.66
C GLU A 382 -5.47 -32.49 -14.80
N LYS A 383 -6.04 -32.11 -13.66
CA LYS A 383 -6.70 -32.98 -12.70
C LYS A 383 -8.14 -32.54 -12.46
N PRO A 384 -8.99 -33.41 -11.88
CA PRO A 384 -10.41 -33.11 -11.68
C PRO A 384 -10.72 -31.87 -10.84
N THR A 385 -9.86 -31.54 -9.88
CA THR A 385 -10.06 -30.42 -8.96
C THR A 385 -9.01 -29.33 -9.14
N PHE A 386 -9.36 -28.08 -8.79
CA PHE A 386 -8.42 -26.95 -8.77
C PHE A 386 -7.28 -27.22 -7.82
N ASN A 387 -7.60 -27.64 -6.60
CA ASN A 387 -6.61 -27.89 -5.57
C ASN A 387 -5.56 -28.93 -6.00
N GLU A 388 -5.98 -30.09 -6.52
CA GLU A 388 -5.06 -31.11 -6.99
C GLU A 388 -4.23 -30.67 -8.19
N SER A 389 -4.81 -29.84 -9.09
CA SER A 389 -4.12 -29.32 -10.26
C SER A 389 -3.03 -28.30 -9.93
N LEU A 390 -3.23 -27.51 -8.89
CA LEU A 390 -2.33 -26.42 -8.51
C LEU A 390 -1.29 -26.80 -7.47
N GLN A 391 -1.67 -27.63 -6.47
CA GLN A 391 -0.90 -27.87 -5.24
C GLN A 391 0.54 -28.35 -5.50
N SER A 392 0.76 -29.21 -6.48
CA SER A 392 2.07 -29.80 -6.77
C SER A 392 2.69 -29.32 -8.08
N LYS A 393 2.18 -28.23 -8.65
CA LYS A 393 2.58 -27.83 -10.00
C LYS A 393 3.93 -27.13 -10.05
N VAL A 394 4.20 -26.25 -9.11
CA VAL A 394 5.47 -25.51 -9.04
C VAL A 394 6.54 -26.39 -8.38
N PRO A 395 7.68 -26.60 -9.03
CA PRO A 395 8.81 -27.32 -8.44
C PRO A 395 9.28 -26.68 -7.12
N THR A 396 9.75 -27.49 -6.20
CA THR A 396 10.22 -27.06 -4.86
C THR A 396 11.63 -27.53 -4.53
N GLU A 397 12.21 -28.44 -5.34
CA GLU A 397 13.56 -28.96 -5.16
C GLU A 397 14.47 -28.39 -6.27
N PHE A 398 15.51 -27.68 -5.87
CA PHE A 398 16.41 -26.97 -6.79
C PHE A 398 17.86 -27.39 -6.54
N VAL A 399 18.64 -27.45 -7.60
CA VAL A 399 20.06 -27.84 -7.58
C VAL A 399 21.00 -26.68 -7.94
N ASP A 400 20.45 -25.59 -8.52
CA ASP A 400 21.23 -24.43 -8.92
C ASP A 400 20.40 -23.15 -8.82
N PHE A 401 21.09 -22.03 -8.58
CA PHE A 401 20.48 -20.71 -8.44
C PHE A 401 21.29 -19.65 -9.18
N GLU A 402 20.62 -18.83 -9.97
CA GLU A 402 21.19 -17.69 -10.69
C GLU A 402 20.56 -16.39 -10.18
N VAL A 403 21.33 -15.57 -9.47
CA VAL A 403 20.84 -14.29 -8.93
C VAL A 403 20.67 -13.28 -10.05
N LEU A 404 19.48 -12.68 -10.12
CA LEU A 404 19.11 -11.68 -11.13
C LEU A 404 19.06 -10.27 -10.57
N ALA A 405 18.60 -10.10 -9.34
CA ALA A 405 18.47 -8.81 -8.67
C ALA A 405 18.62 -8.94 -7.16
N ASN A 406 19.16 -7.90 -6.52
CA ASN A 406 19.22 -7.77 -5.07
C ASN A 406 18.06 -6.91 -4.56
N GLY A 407 17.55 -7.27 -3.39
CA GLY A 407 16.55 -6.50 -2.66
C GLY A 407 17.14 -5.46 -1.72
N SER A 408 16.46 -5.21 -0.59
CA SER A 408 16.73 -4.08 0.30
C SER A 408 18.01 -4.19 1.16
N GLY A 409 18.63 -5.31 1.28
CA GLY A 409 19.78 -5.59 2.16
C GLY A 409 19.42 -5.74 3.66
N PHE A 410 18.20 -5.46 4.08
CA PHE A 410 17.82 -5.60 5.48
C PHE A 410 17.67 -7.05 5.93
N GLY A 411 17.35 -7.98 5.03
CA GLY A 411 17.39 -9.42 5.34
C GLY A 411 18.79 -9.87 5.70
N ALA A 412 19.82 -9.47 4.93
CA ALA A 412 21.22 -9.76 5.24
C ALA A 412 21.68 -9.10 6.55
N LEU A 413 21.20 -7.90 6.85
CA LEU A 413 21.47 -7.25 8.14
C LEU A 413 20.87 -8.04 9.32
N GLU A 414 19.65 -8.55 9.16
CA GLU A 414 18.98 -9.35 10.20
C GLU A 414 19.73 -10.66 10.43
N GLU A 415 20.16 -11.36 9.38
CA GLU A 415 21.03 -12.54 9.50
C GLU A 415 22.34 -12.22 10.23
N LEU A 416 23.00 -11.11 9.87
CA LEU A 416 24.21 -10.65 10.54
C LEU A 416 23.95 -10.38 12.03
N SER A 417 22.82 -9.74 12.36
CA SER A 417 22.44 -9.40 13.73
C SER A 417 22.19 -10.65 14.57
N LYS A 418 21.52 -11.65 14.01
CA LYS A 418 21.19 -12.91 14.69
C LYS A 418 22.33 -13.91 14.69
N GLY A 419 23.26 -13.82 13.73
CA GLY A 419 24.25 -14.86 13.46
C GLY A 419 23.65 -16.17 12.94
N ALA A 420 22.46 -16.11 12.34
CA ALA A 420 21.69 -17.25 11.83
C ALA A 420 20.85 -16.84 10.63
N LYS A 421 20.51 -17.79 9.76
CA LYS A 421 19.57 -17.55 8.65
C LYS A 421 18.16 -17.21 9.14
N ILE A 422 17.49 -16.33 8.40
CA ILE A 422 16.10 -15.92 8.63
C ILE A 422 15.12 -16.59 7.66
N SER A 423 15.61 -17.39 6.73
CA SER A 423 14.82 -18.22 5.83
C SER A 423 15.48 -19.57 5.61
N GLN A 424 14.67 -20.61 5.40
CA GLN A 424 15.15 -21.92 4.98
C GLN A 424 15.10 -22.08 3.45
N LYS A 425 14.36 -21.21 2.75
CA LYS A 425 14.10 -21.30 1.32
C LYS A 425 14.85 -20.27 0.50
N TYR A 426 15.14 -19.11 1.09
CA TYR A 426 15.71 -17.96 0.41
C TYR A 426 17.00 -17.50 1.05
N ASP A 427 17.94 -17.02 0.24
CA ASP A 427 19.25 -16.54 0.68
C ASP A 427 19.29 -15.01 0.65
N PHE A 428 19.78 -14.40 1.74
CA PHE A 428 20.04 -12.98 1.83
C PHE A 428 21.54 -12.75 1.74
N TYR A 429 22.00 -12.17 0.65
CA TYR A 429 23.40 -12.09 0.32
C TYR A 429 24.08 -10.91 1.04
N PRO A 430 25.28 -11.09 1.66
CA PRO A 430 26.00 -10.00 2.32
C PRO A 430 26.36 -8.82 1.42
N ASP A 431 26.49 -9.03 0.12
CA ASP A 431 26.75 -7.98 -0.89
C ASP A 431 25.54 -7.12 -1.22
N SER A 432 24.33 -7.49 -0.74
CA SER A 432 23.14 -6.65 -0.77
C SER A 432 23.19 -5.50 0.25
N LEU A 433 24.06 -5.57 1.27
CA LEU A 433 24.26 -4.50 2.24
C LEU A 433 24.81 -3.24 1.56
N ASN A 434 24.17 -2.11 1.82
CA ASN A 434 24.51 -0.83 1.25
C ASN A 434 24.59 0.27 2.33
N GLU A 435 24.60 1.53 1.95
CA GLU A 435 24.69 2.66 2.87
C GLU A 435 23.58 2.67 3.94
N LYS A 436 22.37 2.21 3.63
CA LYS A 436 21.26 2.15 4.58
C LYS A 436 21.54 1.21 5.76
N GLN A 437 22.33 0.18 5.58
CA GLN A 437 22.68 -0.78 6.62
C GLN A 437 24.07 -0.53 7.24
N ALA A 438 24.90 0.35 6.68
CA ALA A 438 26.32 0.52 7.07
C ALA A 438 26.50 0.86 8.57
N GLY A 439 25.68 1.76 9.12
CA GLY A 439 25.70 2.12 10.55
C GLY A 439 25.31 0.94 11.45
N TRP A 440 24.28 0.22 11.06
CA TRP A 440 23.77 -0.96 11.78
C TRP A 440 24.75 -2.13 11.72
N LYS A 441 25.38 -2.36 10.57
CA LYS A 441 26.48 -3.32 10.42
C LYS A 441 27.60 -3.01 11.40
N THR A 442 28.02 -1.74 11.48
CA THR A 442 29.05 -1.29 12.43
C THR A 442 28.62 -1.56 13.88
N LEU A 443 27.34 -1.31 14.23
CA LEU A 443 26.82 -1.60 15.56
C LEU A 443 26.89 -3.11 15.88
N CYS A 444 26.59 -3.99 14.89
CA CYS A 444 26.72 -5.43 15.09
C CYS A 444 28.17 -5.88 15.28
N GLU A 445 29.09 -5.40 14.44
CA GLU A 445 30.49 -5.83 14.41
C GLU A 445 31.37 -5.18 15.49
N LYS A 446 31.16 -3.87 15.75
CA LYS A 446 32.02 -3.06 16.62
C LYS A 446 31.35 -2.61 17.92
N ARG A 447 30.07 -2.94 18.13
CA ARG A 447 29.28 -2.66 19.34
C ARG A 447 29.00 -1.18 19.61
N PHE A 448 29.14 -0.32 18.62
CA PHE A 448 28.73 1.08 18.70
C PHE A 448 28.08 1.54 17.39
N LEU A 449 27.06 2.38 17.48
CA LEU A 449 26.47 3.06 16.34
C LEU A 449 27.34 4.27 15.98
N PRO A 450 27.80 4.43 14.73
CA PRO A 450 28.56 5.60 14.33
C PRO A 450 27.71 6.88 14.43
N LYS A 451 28.36 7.96 14.88
CA LYS A 451 27.76 9.29 14.88
C LYS A 451 27.64 9.82 13.46
N ILE A 452 26.52 10.45 13.15
CA ILE A 452 26.34 11.32 11.98
C ILE A 452 26.30 12.78 12.43
N ASN A 453 26.52 13.73 11.52
CA ASN A 453 26.39 15.15 11.85
C ASN A 453 24.90 15.50 12.03
N THR A 454 24.61 16.52 12.84
CA THR A 454 23.22 16.92 13.12
C THR A 454 22.48 17.48 11.92
N ASN A 455 23.19 17.93 10.90
CA ASN A 455 22.67 18.39 9.61
C ASN A 455 22.56 17.29 8.55
N GLU A 456 22.97 16.05 8.86
CA GLU A 456 22.76 14.90 7.98
C GLU A 456 21.38 14.27 8.24
N HIS A 457 20.76 13.72 7.19
CA HIS A 457 19.49 13.01 7.30
C HIS A 457 19.71 11.60 7.86
N PRO A 458 18.90 11.14 8.82
CA PRO A 458 18.83 9.72 9.16
C PRO A 458 18.39 8.91 7.96
N ILE A 459 19.15 7.85 7.61
CA ILE A 459 18.92 7.11 6.36
C ILE A 459 18.13 5.82 6.54
N SER A 460 18.03 5.32 7.77
CA SER A 460 17.27 4.09 8.05
C SER A 460 17.02 3.88 9.53
N TYR A 461 16.10 2.96 9.84
CA TYR A 461 15.68 2.58 11.18
C TYR A 461 15.66 1.07 11.34
N VAL A 462 15.67 0.60 12.59
CA VAL A 462 15.50 -0.80 12.99
C VAL A 462 14.52 -0.87 14.15
N THR A 463 13.93 -2.05 14.39
CA THR A 463 12.97 -2.26 15.48
C THR A 463 13.18 -3.63 16.15
N GLY A 464 12.82 -3.71 17.44
CA GLY A 464 12.86 -4.94 18.22
C GLY A 464 13.75 -4.84 19.47
N ALA A 465 13.50 -5.72 20.42
CA ALA A 465 14.17 -5.72 21.74
C ALA A 465 15.69 -6.00 21.63
N GLU A 466 16.10 -6.76 20.63
CA GLU A 466 17.52 -7.03 20.36
C GLU A 466 18.26 -5.74 19.94
N TRP A 467 17.63 -4.87 19.12
CA TRP A 467 18.19 -3.60 18.71
C TRP A 467 18.20 -2.59 19.84
N GLU A 468 17.15 -2.56 20.67
CA GLU A 468 17.16 -1.76 21.92
C GLU A 468 18.35 -2.12 22.80
N THR A 469 18.58 -3.42 23.00
CA THR A 469 19.70 -3.92 23.80
C THR A 469 21.06 -3.51 23.22
N ARG A 470 21.23 -3.59 21.89
CA ARG A 470 22.47 -3.19 21.20
C ARG A 470 22.71 -1.68 21.32
N LEU A 471 21.68 -0.86 21.15
CA LEU A 471 21.78 0.60 21.29
C LEU A 471 22.09 1.03 22.72
N LYS A 472 21.47 0.42 23.75
CA LYS A 472 21.81 0.65 25.15
C LYS A 472 23.28 0.32 25.45
N LYS A 473 23.80 -0.81 24.95
CA LYS A 473 25.22 -1.17 25.05
C LYS A 473 26.13 -0.21 24.27
N SER A 474 25.68 0.31 23.14
CA SER A 474 26.44 1.31 22.37
C SER A 474 26.67 2.58 23.19
N LEU A 475 25.68 3.04 23.95
CA LEU A 475 25.80 4.21 24.82
C LEU A 475 26.84 4.05 25.94
N GLU A 476 27.19 2.82 26.30
CA GLU A 476 28.25 2.52 27.30
C GLU A 476 29.67 2.68 26.70
N THR A 477 29.79 2.83 25.38
CA THR A 477 31.06 2.99 24.67
C THR A 477 31.37 4.45 24.37
N ALA A 478 32.65 4.81 24.30
CA ALA A 478 33.06 6.18 23.94
C ALA A 478 32.65 6.58 22.51
N GLY A 479 32.56 5.62 21.58
CA GLY A 479 32.16 5.86 20.19
C GLY A 479 30.65 5.91 19.97
N GLY A 480 29.85 5.43 20.92
CA GLY A 480 28.40 5.30 20.81
C GLY A 480 27.59 6.25 21.68
N ASN A 481 28.23 6.97 22.65
CA ASN A 481 27.53 7.90 23.53
C ASN A 481 27.39 9.28 22.86
N HIS A 482 26.35 9.44 22.04
CA HIS A 482 26.08 10.68 21.32
C HIS A 482 24.60 10.79 20.91
N TRP A 483 24.21 11.97 20.42
CA TRP A 483 22.82 12.31 20.09
C TRP A 483 22.11 11.29 19.19
N TYR A 484 22.80 10.77 18.16
CA TYR A 484 22.19 9.87 17.18
C TYR A 484 21.84 8.50 17.76
N THR A 485 22.66 7.98 18.71
CA THR A 485 22.32 6.73 19.41
C THR A 485 21.11 6.90 20.31
N TYR A 486 20.99 8.03 21.04
CA TYR A 486 19.78 8.34 21.81
C TYR A 486 18.55 8.49 20.90
N TYR A 487 18.70 9.18 19.77
CA TYR A 487 17.63 9.34 18.78
C TYR A 487 17.12 7.99 18.26
N GLN A 488 18.01 7.11 17.82
CA GLN A 488 17.67 5.79 17.32
C GLN A 488 17.09 4.88 18.42
N LEU A 489 17.60 4.99 19.65
CA LEU A 489 17.06 4.28 20.82
C LEU A 489 15.60 4.70 21.08
N GLY A 490 15.31 5.99 21.03
CA GLY A 490 13.95 6.50 21.20
C GLY A 490 12.99 5.95 20.15
N ILE A 491 13.43 5.80 18.88
CA ILE A 491 12.60 5.21 17.80
C ILE A 491 12.31 3.73 18.07
N VAL A 492 13.33 2.97 18.46
CA VAL A 492 13.15 1.54 18.79
C VAL A 492 12.21 1.37 19.98
N GLN A 493 12.35 2.22 21.02
CA GLN A 493 11.46 2.22 22.19
C GLN A 493 10.02 2.58 21.80
N TYR A 494 9.85 3.58 20.93
CA TYR A 494 8.53 3.93 20.41
C TYR A 494 7.87 2.76 19.69
N ALA A 495 8.60 2.07 18.80
CA ALA A 495 8.12 0.88 18.09
C ALA A 495 7.79 -0.29 19.03
N LEU A 496 8.40 -0.35 20.21
CA LEU A 496 8.10 -1.30 21.28
C LEU A 496 6.99 -0.82 22.24
N GLU A 497 6.30 0.25 21.90
CA GLU A 497 5.24 0.89 22.70
C GLU A 497 5.71 1.40 24.09
N LYS A 498 7.02 1.62 24.27
CA LYS A 498 7.64 2.20 25.46
C LYS A 498 7.71 3.73 25.33
N TYR A 499 6.55 4.37 25.26
CA TYR A 499 6.44 5.79 24.88
C TYR A 499 7.16 6.73 25.84
N ASP A 500 7.07 6.50 27.17
CA ASP A 500 7.76 7.33 28.18
C ASP A 500 9.30 7.20 28.04
N GLU A 501 9.81 5.99 27.84
CA GLU A 501 11.25 5.75 27.62
C GLU A 501 11.71 6.41 26.31
N ALA A 502 10.89 6.33 25.24
CA ALA A 502 11.17 6.97 23.96
C ALA A 502 11.28 8.49 24.11
N LYS A 503 10.36 9.13 24.84
CA LYS A 503 10.38 10.57 25.14
C LYS A 503 11.68 10.96 25.83
N VAL A 504 12.07 10.24 26.89
CA VAL A 504 13.34 10.48 27.62
C VAL A 504 14.53 10.32 26.66
N SER A 505 14.54 9.33 25.79
CA SER A 505 15.62 9.11 24.83
C SER A 505 15.72 10.27 23.82
N PHE A 506 14.60 10.80 23.33
CA PHE A 506 14.60 11.98 22.45
C PHE A 506 15.07 13.26 23.20
N GLU A 507 14.68 13.44 24.46
CA GLU A 507 15.17 14.54 25.32
C GLU A 507 16.69 14.44 25.54
N LEU A 508 17.22 13.24 25.78
CA LEU A 508 18.65 13.00 25.89
C LEU A 508 19.38 13.25 24.57
N SER A 509 18.75 12.92 23.44
CA SER A 509 19.30 13.21 22.11
C SER A 509 19.52 14.70 21.90
N VAL A 510 18.50 15.54 22.11
CA VAL A 510 18.61 17.00 21.92
C VAL A 510 19.50 17.64 22.97
N LYS A 511 19.59 17.06 24.18
CA LYS A 511 20.49 17.49 25.23
C LYS A 511 21.97 17.18 24.95
N ALA A 512 22.23 16.02 24.33
CA ALA A 512 23.59 15.62 23.95
C ALA A 512 24.14 16.53 22.85
N GLU A 513 23.30 16.86 21.87
CA GLU A 513 23.60 17.83 20.81
C GLU A 513 22.27 18.28 20.17
N GLU A 514 22.05 19.59 20.04
CA GLU A 514 20.83 20.10 19.39
C GLU A 514 20.70 19.57 17.97
N ASN A 515 19.56 18.93 17.68
CA ASN A 515 19.31 18.33 16.38
C ASN A 515 17.81 18.40 16.02
N ALA A 516 17.54 18.58 14.74
CA ALA A 516 16.18 18.73 14.22
C ALA A 516 15.32 17.48 14.45
N TRP A 517 15.91 16.32 14.36
CA TRP A 517 15.22 15.03 14.38
C TRP A 517 14.65 14.69 15.76
N GLY A 518 15.41 14.94 16.82
CA GLY A 518 14.96 14.81 18.21
C GLY A 518 13.85 15.81 18.54
N TYR A 519 14.01 17.08 18.17
CA TYR A 519 12.96 18.09 18.37
C TYR A 519 11.68 17.76 17.60
N ARG A 520 11.78 17.27 16.36
CA ARG A 520 10.63 16.82 15.57
C ARG A 520 9.87 15.69 16.26
N ASN A 521 10.59 14.68 16.76
CA ASN A 521 9.96 13.53 17.40
C ASN A 521 9.27 13.94 18.72
N LEU A 522 9.89 14.81 19.51
CA LEU A 522 9.25 15.40 20.70
C LEU A 522 7.99 16.22 20.32
N ALA A 523 8.03 16.95 19.20
CA ALA A 523 6.87 17.69 18.71
C ALA A 523 5.70 16.76 18.38
N MET A 524 5.98 15.61 17.72
CA MET A 524 4.95 14.65 17.40
C MET A 524 4.36 13.97 18.63
N MET A 525 5.18 13.67 19.63
CA MET A 525 4.70 13.13 20.91
C MET A 525 3.80 14.14 21.63
N ALA A 526 4.21 15.41 21.70
CA ALA A 526 3.37 16.48 22.26
C ALA A 526 2.04 16.64 21.51
N LYS A 527 2.07 16.54 20.17
CA LYS A 527 0.86 16.57 19.34
C LYS A 527 -0.08 15.38 19.64
N ALA A 528 0.46 14.19 19.85
CA ALA A 528 -0.30 13.00 20.25
C ALA A 528 -0.94 13.16 21.65
N GLU A 529 -0.24 13.83 22.56
CA GLU A 529 -0.74 14.23 23.89
C GLU A 529 -1.74 15.41 23.83
N LYS A 530 -2.01 15.96 22.62
CA LYS A 530 -2.85 17.14 22.35
C LYS A 530 -2.29 18.44 22.93
N ASP A 531 -1.01 18.50 23.28
CA ASP A 531 -0.30 19.73 23.60
C ASP A 531 0.22 20.40 22.32
N PHE A 532 -0.72 21.00 21.59
CA PHE A 532 -0.44 21.59 20.28
C PHE A 532 0.49 22.80 20.36
N GLU A 533 0.49 23.54 21.47
CA GLU A 533 1.41 24.66 21.64
C GLU A 533 2.85 24.18 21.85
N ALA A 534 3.07 23.17 22.68
CA ALA A 534 4.39 22.56 22.82
C ALA A 534 4.86 21.96 21.50
N ALA A 535 3.97 21.25 20.76
CA ALA A 535 4.28 20.72 19.44
C ALA A 535 4.74 21.81 18.47
N ALA A 536 4.01 22.94 18.37
CA ALA A 536 4.38 24.06 17.52
C ALA A 536 5.72 24.71 17.90
N LYS A 537 6.03 24.83 19.19
CA LYS A 537 7.33 25.37 19.66
C LYS A 537 8.49 24.43 19.34
N LEU A 538 8.30 23.13 19.54
CA LEU A 538 9.33 22.11 19.29
C LEU A 538 9.63 21.97 17.80
N ILE A 539 8.59 21.91 16.94
CA ILE A 539 8.79 21.78 15.48
C ILE A 539 9.43 23.04 14.88
N THR A 540 9.21 24.23 15.49
CA THR A 540 9.90 25.45 15.09
C THR A 540 11.40 25.30 15.27
N LYS A 541 11.85 24.73 16.40
CA LYS A 541 13.26 24.42 16.63
C LYS A 541 13.83 23.46 15.58
N ALA A 542 13.03 22.47 15.17
CA ALA A 542 13.47 21.52 14.16
C ALA A 542 13.73 22.19 12.81
N ILE A 543 12.81 23.04 12.31
CA ILE A 543 13.02 23.75 11.03
C ILE A 543 14.08 24.84 11.05
N GLU A 544 14.40 25.40 12.24
CA GLU A 544 15.52 26.32 12.42
C GLU A 544 16.88 25.62 12.28
N LEU A 545 16.97 24.35 12.69
CA LEU A 545 18.18 23.54 12.63
C LEU A 545 18.36 22.82 11.28
N GLN A 546 17.27 22.48 10.60
CA GLN A 546 17.29 21.75 9.32
C GLN A 546 16.35 22.45 8.32
N THR A 547 16.94 23.06 7.30
CA THR A 547 16.23 23.96 6.38
C THR A 547 16.00 23.41 4.98
N ASP A 548 16.42 22.18 4.70
CA ASP A 548 16.32 21.54 3.37
C ASP A 548 15.30 20.38 3.29
N SER A 549 14.70 19.98 4.42
CA SER A 549 13.71 18.91 4.46
C SER A 549 12.28 19.42 4.29
N ILE A 550 11.65 19.12 3.16
CA ILE A 550 10.23 19.42 2.93
C ILE A 550 9.33 18.76 3.98
N ASN A 551 9.67 17.58 4.44
CA ASN A 551 8.87 16.83 5.39
C ASN A 551 8.81 17.49 6.77
N LEU A 552 9.89 18.16 7.21
CA LEU A 552 9.87 18.99 8.43
C LEU A 552 8.95 20.22 8.28
N TYR A 553 8.91 20.84 7.10
CA TYR A 553 8.00 21.97 6.85
C TYR A 553 6.53 21.53 6.81
N LEU A 554 6.23 20.32 6.30
CA LEU A 554 4.89 19.77 6.34
C LEU A 554 4.42 19.51 7.78
N ASP A 555 5.28 18.93 8.63
CA ASP A 555 5.01 18.75 10.05
C ASP A 555 4.87 20.08 10.79
N PHE A 556 5.72 21.06 10.46
CA PHE A 556 5.62 22.43 10.99
C PHE A 556 4.25 23.06 10.67
N ALA A 557 3.84 23.02 9.42
CA ALA A 557 2.54 23.53 9.01
C ALA A 557 1.39 22.85 9.77
N ALA A 558 1.41 21.51 9.81
CA ALA A 558 0.39 20.72 10.51
C ALA A 558 0.32 21.06 12.03
N CYS A 559 1.45 21.27 12.69
CA CYS A 559 1.49 21.65 14.11
C CYS A 559 0.94 23.06 14.35
N TYR A 560 1.27 24.02 13.49
CA TYR A 560 0.78 25.40 13.62
C TYR A 560 -0.73 25.49 13.39
N ILE A 561 -1.26 24.77 12.40
CA ILE A 561 -2.70 24.68 12.14
C ILE A 561 -3.41 24.02 13.34
N ALA A 562 -2.88 22.92 13.86
CA ALA A 562 -3.45 22.23 15.02
C ALA A 562 -3.45 23.11 16.29
N ALA A 563 -2.43 23.96 16.47
CA ALA A 563 -2.34 24.92 17.58
C ALA A 563 -3.22 26.18 17.39
N GLY A 564 -3.85 26.36 16.22
CA GLY A 564 -4.60 27.57 15.87
C GLY A 564 -3.71 28.81 15.66
N TRP A 565 -2.40 28.61 15.45
CA TRP A 565 -1.44 29.71 15.23
C TRP A 565 -1.45 30.19 13.79
N PHE A 566 -2.62 30.60 13.32
CA PHE A 566 -2.86 30.93 11.90
C PHE A 566 -2.07 32.14 11.44
N GLU A 567 -2.08 33.23 12.21
CA GLU A 567 -1.34 34.46 11.87
C GLU A 567 0.17 34.20 11.86
N GLN A 568 0.66 33.44 12.83
CA GLN A 568 2.07 33.07 12.93
C GLN A 568 2.48 32.20 11.73
N TYR A 569 1.63 31.24 11.33
CA TYR A 569 1.89 30.41 10.15
C TYR A 569 1.94 31.23 8.86
N ILE A 570 0.97 32.13 8.65
CA ILE A 570 0.94 33.01 7.46
C ILE A 570 2.22 33.84 7.37
N LYS A 571 2.65 34.44 8.49
CA LYS A 571 3.89 35.22 8.56
C LYS A 571 5.12 34.35 8.28
N ALA A 572 5.20 33.17 8.88
CA ALA A 572 6.29 32.22 8.64
C ALA A 572 6.34 31.75 7.20
N PHE A 573 5.17 31.45 6.59
CA PHE A 573 5.07 31.00 5.19
C PHE A 573 5.73 31.98 4.21
N GLU A 574 5.66 33.28 4.45
CA GLU A 574 6.31 34.30 3.59
C GLU A 574 7.83 34.11 3.50
N THR A 575 8.45 33.62 4.56
CA THR A 575 9.91 33.44 4.70
C THR A 575 10.39 32.03 4.35
N LEU A 576 9.49 31.06 4.15
CA LEU A 576 9.86 29.69 3.81
C LEU A 576 10.59 29.60 2.46
N PRO A 577 11.42 28.58 2.25
CA PRO A 577 12.06 28.30 0.97
C PRO A 577 11.03 28.09 -0.14
N THR A 578 11.41 28.42 -1.37
CA THR A 578 10.52 28.33 -2.54
C THR A 578 9.99 26.91 -2.75
N PHE A 579 10.84 25.89 -2.58
CA PHE A 579 10.43 24.49 -2.75
C PHE A 579 9.32 24.08 -1.75
N ALA A 580 9.34 24.60 -0.52
CA ALA A 580 8.30 24.33 0.47
C ALA A 580 7.00 25.08 0.12
N LYS A 581 7.09 26.37 -0.26
CA LYS A 581 5.92 27.16 -0.64
C LYS A 581 5.17 26.64 -1.87
N GLN A 582 5.88 25.93 -2.75
CA GLN A 582 5.29 25.38 -3.99
C GLN A 582 4.52 24.06 -3.76
N ARG A 583 4.74 23.36 -2.65
CA ARG A 583 4.00 22.10 -2.36
C ARG A 583 2.51 22.39 -2.17
N GLY A 584 1.67 21.61 -2.83
CA GLY A 584 0.22 21.75 -2.75
C GLY A 584 -0.30 21.66 -1.32
N ARG A 585 0.21 20.72 -0.51
CA ARG A 585 -0.16 20.55 0.90
C ARG A 585 0.20 21.78 1.76
N MET A 586 1.34 22.40 1.53
CA MET A 586 1.73 23.65 2.22
C MET A 586 0.79 24.80 1.88
N ARG A 587 0.36 24.89 0.62
CA ARG A 587 -0.61 25.87 0.15
C ARG A 587 -2.02 25.60 0.71
N LEU A 588 -2.41 24.33 0.86
CA LEU A 588 -3.64 23.95 1.55
C LEU A 588 -3.64 24.46 3.00
N TYR A 589 -2.55 24.24 3.74
CA TYR A 589 -2.41 24.75 5.11
C TYR A 589 -2.45 26.29 5.16
N LEU A 590 -1.87 26.97 4.16
CA LEU A 590 -1.97 28.45 4.06
C LEU A 590 -3.43 28.89 3.88
N ALA A 591 -4.20 28.20 3.03
CA ALA A 591 -5.61 28.51 2.84
C ALA A 591 -6.42 28.27 4.12
N LEU A 592 -6.18 27.16 4.84
CA LEU A 592 -6.80 26.90 6.13
C LEU A 592 -6.49 28.01 7.18
N ALA A 593 -5.23 28.45 7.24
CA ALA A 593 -4.85 29.56 8.12
C ALA A 593 -5.55 30.89 7.74
N LEU A 594 -5.66 31.19 6.45
CA LEU A 594 -6.38 32.38 5.96
C LEU A 594 -7.88 32.30 6.29
N ILE A 595 -8.51 31.13 6.19
CA ILE A 595 -9.89 30.91 6.63
C ILE A 595 -10.02 31.14 8.13
N GLY A 596 -9.10 30.58 8.94
CA GLY A 596 -9.08 30.76 10.39
C GLY A 596 -9.01 32.21 10.85
N ILE A 597 -8.34 33.10 10.09
CA ILE A 597 -8.30 34.56 10.36
C ILE A 597 -9.30 35.34 9.51
N LYS A 598 -10.26 34.68 8.88
CA LYS A 598 -11.36 35.25 8.09
C LYS A 598 -10.92 36.05 6.84
N GLN A 599 -9.74 35.76 6.29
CA GLN A 599 -9.27 36.37 5.04
C GLN A 599 -9.73 35.53 3.82
N TYR A 600 -11.02 35.30 3.70
CA TYR A 600 -11.61 34.40 2.73
C TYR A 600 -11.26 34.72 1.28
N ARG A 601 -11.19 36.00 0.90
CA ARG A 601 -10.80 36.41 -0.47
C ARG A 601 -9.40 35.93 -0.84
N LYS A 602 -8.45 36.01 0.08
CA LYS A 602 -7.10 35.49 -0.18
C LYS A 602 -7.08 33.96 -0.23
N ALA A 603 -7.93 33.30 0.56
CA ALA A 603 -8.07 31.85 0.50
C ALA A 603 -8.62 31.38 -0.86
N THR A 604 -9.56 32.14 -1.49
CA THR A 604 -10.07 31.79 -2.85
C THR A 604 -9.02 31.96 -3.96
N GLU A 605 -7.98 32.77 -3.75
CA GLU A 605 -6.86 32.88 -4.69
C GLU A 605 -6.00 31.58 -4.70
N ILE A 606 -6.01 30.83 -3.59
CA ILE A 606 -5.30 29.56 -3.44
C ILE A 606 -6.20 28.42 -3.83
N ILE A 607 -7.38 28.30 -3.18
CA ILE A 607 -8.34 27.22 -3.41
C ILE A 607 -9.30 27.61 -4.53
N ASN A 608 -8.96 27.22 -5.73
CA ASN A 608 -9.73 27.40 -6.95
C ASN A 608 -9.72 26.11 -7.77
N LYS A 609 -10.40 26.06 -8.89
CA LYS A 609 -10.52 24.86 -9.74
C LYS A 609 -9.17 24.33 -10.27
N ASP A 610 -8.15 25.17 -10.34
CA ASP A 610 -6.81 24.83 -10.82
C ASP A 610 -5.86 24.42 -9.68
N PHE A 611 -6.37 24.32 -8.44
CA PHE A 611 -5.57 23.88 -7.30
C PHE A 611 -5.23 22.40 -7.42
N THR A 612 -3.95 22.07 -7.27
CA THR A 612 -3.44 20.71 -7.35
C THR A 612 -2.64 20.32 -6.11
N MET A 613 -2.67 19.04 -5.79
CA MET A 613 -1.95 18.45 -4.69
C MET A 613 -1.42 17.07 -5.10
N ASP A 614 -0.11 16.84 -4.93
CA ASP A 614 0.55 15.61 -5.41
C ASP A 614 0.41 14.43 -4.42
N ASP A 615 0.07 14.72 -3.18
CA ASP A 615 0.05 13.80 -2.05
C ASP A 615 -1.36 13.52 -1.50
N ILE A 616 -2.40 13.65 -2.33
CA ILE A 616 -3.78 13.29 -1.94
C ILE A 616 -3.78 11.83 -1.49
N ARG A 617 -4.34 11.59 -0.28
CA ARG A 617 -4.46 10.25 0.28
C ARG A 617 -5.79 9.63 -0.10
N GLU A 618 -5.81 8.31 -0.28
CA GLU A 618 -7.05 7.55 -0.45
C GLU A 618 -8.03 7.85 0.69
N GLY A 619 -9.29 8.16 0.32
CA GLY A 619 -10.32 8.54 1.26
C GLY A 619 -10.21 9.96 1.84
N GLU A 620 -9.16 10.72 1.49
CA GLU A 620 -9.00 12.10 1.94
C GLU A 620 -10.04 13.02 1.29
N VAL A 621 -10.76 13.74 2.12
CA VAL A 621 -11.82 14.68 1.71
C VAL A 621 -11.43 16.16 1.95
N SER A 622 -10.16 16.44 2.22
CA SER A 622 -9.66 17.79 2.58
C SER A 622 -9.98 18.84 1.51
N LEU A 623 -9.88 18.48 0.22
CA LEU A 623 -10.16 19.39 -0.89
C LEU A 623 -11.64 19.77 -0.97
N SER A 624 -12.54 18.81 -0.84
CA SER A 624 -13.97 19.08 -0.82
C SER A 624 -14.40 19.82 0.46
N HIS A 625 -13.82 19.48 1.60
CA HIS A 625 -14.13 20.12 2.88
C HIS A 625 -13.68 21.59 2.89
N ILE A 626 -12.46 21.89 2.49
CA ILE A 626 -11.97 23.27 2.47
C ILE A 626 -12.77 24.14 1.49
N TRP A 627 -13.20 23.57 0.35
CA TRP A 627 -14.07 24.28 -0.59
C TRP A 627 -15.40 24.65 0.05
N VAL A 628 -16.09 23.65 0.62
CA VAL A 628 -17.42 23.87 1.25
C VAL A 628 -17.29 24.84 2.44
N GLU A 629 -16.28 24.70 3.29
CA GLU A 629 -16.05 25.58 4.42
C GLU A 629 -15.82 27.03 3.97
N LEU A 630 -14.89 27.25 3.04
CA LEU A 630 -14.54 28.56 2.53
C LEU A 630 -15.75 29.29 1.93
N TYR A 631 -16.49 28.64 1.05
CA TYR A 631 -17.61 29.27 0.37
C TYR A 631 -18.87 29.37 1.25
N THR A 632 -19.04 28.50 2.25
CA THR A 632 -20.07 28.65 3.29
C THR A 632 -19.83 29.92 4.12
N GLU A 633 -18.59 30.18 4.51
CA GLU A 633 -18.23 31.39 5.25
C GLU A 633 -18.38 32.67 4.39
N ILE A 634 -18.10 32.59 3.10
CA ILE A 634 -18.36 33.70 2.14
C ILE A 634 -19.88 33.98 2.06
N VAL A 635 -20.71 32.95 1.95
CA VAL A 635 -22.18 33.11 1.95
C VAL A 635 -22.67 33.75 3.24
N LYS A 636 -22.14 33.36 4.40
CA LYS A 636 -22.46 33.96 5.70
C LYS A 636 -22.05 35.43 5.80
N LEU A 637 -20.92 35.81 5.19
CA LEU A 637 -20.52 37.24 5.13
C LEU A 637 -21.49 38.07 4.30
N GLU A 638 -21.99 37.50 3.19
CA GLU A 638 -22.99 38.17 2.33
C GLU A 638 -24.36 38.23 2.99
N ASN A 639 -24.69 37.28 3.89
CA ASN A 639 -25.98 37.12 4.53
C ASN A 639 -25.81 36.73 6.02
N PRO A 640 -25.49 37.71 6.89
CA PRO A 640 -25.13 37.45 8.29
C PRO A 640 -26.25 36.82 9.16
N GLU A 641 -27.50 36.88 8.68
CA GLU A 641 -28.68 36.31 9.35
C GLU A 641 -28.83 34.80 9.18
N LEU A 642 -28.10 34.19 8.24
CA LEU A 642 -28.21 32.77 7.96
C LEU A 642 -27.51 31.91 9.02
N THR A 643 -28.13 30.79 9.34
CA THR A 643 -27.43 29.72 10.09
C THR A 643 -26.36 29.08 9.21
N SER A 644 -25.39 28.39 9.82
CA SER A 644 -24.34 27.69 9.07
C SER A 644 -24.92 26.62 8.13
N GLU A 645 -25.97 25.94 8.52
CA GLU A 645 -26.66 24.95 7.69
C GLU A 645 -27.34 25.58 6.48
N GLN A 646 -28.06 26.71 6.67
CA GLN A 646 -28.68 27.46 5.58
C GLN A 646 -27.64 28.01 4.61
N ALA A 647 -26.53 28.55 5.14
CA ALA A 647 -25.44 29.04 4.31
C ALA A 647 -24.76 27.92 3.50
N ARG A 648 -24.63 26.73 4.08
CA ARG A 648 -24.10 25.55 3.39
C ARG A 648 -24.99 25.11 2.23
N LEU A 649 -26.31 25.05 2.43
CA LEU A 649 -27.26 24.72 1.35
C LEU A 649 -27.18 25.72 0.19
N ILE A 650 -27.04 27.00 0.50
CA ILE A 650 -26.84 28.04 -0.52
C ILE A 650 -25.47 27.91 -1.19
N CYS A 651 -24.43 27.58 -0.42
CA CYS A 651 -23.09 27.33 -0.94
C CYS A 651 -23.11 26.19 -1.99
N GLU A 652 -23.72 25.07 -1.69
CA GLU A 652 -23.82 23.92 -2.60
C GLU A 652 -24.49 24.27 -3.94
N GLN A 653 -25.42 25.22 -3.94
CA GLN A 653 -26.11 25.68 -5.17
C GLN A 653 -25.33 26.76 -5.90
N LYS A 654 -24.77 27.76 -5.19
CA LYS A 654 -24.11 28.93 -5.76
C LYS A 654 -22.65 28.69 -6.12
N TYR A 655 -21.98 27.84 -5.35
CA TYR A 655 -20.56 27.50 -5.45
C TYR A 655 -20.36 25.98 -5.43
N PRO A 656 -20.88 25.24 -6.42
CA PRO A 656 -20.73 23.79 -6.46
C PRO A 656 -19.23 23.42 -6.46
N LEU A 657 -18.90 22.28 -5.84
CA LEU A 657 -17.53 21.77 -5.85
C LEU A 657 -17.05 21.58 -7.29
N PRO A 658 -15.90 22.17 -7.68
CA PRO A 658 -15.32 21.92 -9.00
C PRO A 658 -15.06 20.43 -9.20
N THR A 659 -15.33 19.95 -10.40
CA THR A 659 -15.14 18.53 -10.75
C THR A 659 -13.69 18.08 -10.55
N GLU A 660 -12.73 18.97 -10.76
CA GLU A 660 -11.29 18.72 -10.62
C GLU A 660 -10.86 18.49 -9.16
N LEU A 661 -11.63 18.97 -8.19
CA LEU A 661 -11.35 18.88 -6.76
C LEU A 661 -12.15 17.75 -6.06
N ASP A 662 -12.99 17.05 -6.79
CA ASP A 662 -13.83 15.98 -6.22
C ASP A 662 -13.09 14.65 -6.24
N PHE A 663 -12.52 14.27 -5.09
CA PHE A 663 -11.88 12.97 -4.86
C PHE A 663 -12.67 12.11 -3.85
N ARG A 664 -13.94 12.45 -3.61
CA ARG A 664 -14.80 11.67 -2.71
C ARG A 664 -15.07 10.29 -3.29
N MET A 665 -14.98 9.28 -2.45
CA MET A 665 -15.16 7.87 -2.81
C MET A 665 -16.60 7.38 -2.56
N HIS A 666 -17.49 8.23 -2.04
CA HIS A 666 -18.88 7.90 -1.64
C HIS A 666 -19.88 8.95 -2.09
#